data_76b3a498dc6ad4f432468996ccba4ebe
#
_entry.id   76b3a498dc6ad4f432468996ccba4ebe
#
_cell.length_a   1.000
_cell.length_b   1.000
_cell.length_c   1.000
_cell.angle_alpha   90.00
_cell.angle_beta   90.00
_cell.angle_gamma   90.00
#
_symmetry.space_group_name_H-M   'P 1'
#
loop_
_entity.id
_entity.type
_entity.pdbx_description
1 polymer ?
#
loop_
_entity_poly.entity_id
_entity_poly.type
_entity_poly.pdbx_seq_one_letter_code
_entity_poly.pdbx_strand_id
1 'polypeptide(L)'
;MPKSVFMRNTAEKDRGNDKRKPFRVSRLIGLDAWIDSALYNLHFRLGEWWENITIFSRRFRVRGFRRFTVEVLDEGFTLGVAGSVLMLMLALPAFEETKKDWRAQDDYAVTFLDRYGNEIGRRGILHRQAVPIDELPDHVIKAVLGTEDRRFFDHYGIDLMGLSRALSQNMRANGVVQGGSTITQQLAKNLFLSNERTIERKVKEAFLALWLESNLSKKEILQLYLDRAYMGGGTFGIAAASEFYFGKNVKDISLAEAAMLAGLFKAPAKFAPHVNLPAARARANVVLSNMVESGFLSEGQVAVARRHPASVIDRAKDESPDYFLDWAFDEVKKVADRFNQHTLIVRTTLDRNIQKAAEESLEFHLRQYGKEYNVSEAATVVLANDGSVRALVGGRDYGESQFNRATRALRQAGSSFKPYVYAAAMEKGLTPSTIVSDAPISWGNWSPRNYGRSFAGRVDLTTALVRSLNSVPVRLARDYLTTAPVVALTKAMGVESPISSHKTMVLGTSEMTVMDQATGFNVFANAGMARNRHAFTQILASDGKVLWDFGRDAPKPHRALSEKAALEMNSMLVQVPERGTGRRAALTMTRVAGKTGTTQNYRDAWFVGFTGNFTAAVWFGNDNFTPMKELTGGVLPAMAWQRMMAYAHQNIELKPLPGVNPPFPAQPKNPPAQVADTRPHETMAAPPRVLSPLATKILKELHDRFLAAPPLPTIAERTKVSVL
;
A
#
# COMPACT_ATOMS: atom_id res chain seq x y z
N MET A 1 -14.56 10.23 66.78
CA MET A 1 -13.52 10.09 67.86
C MET A 1 -12.78 8.76 67.66
N PRO A 2 -11.46 8.67 67.81
CA PRO A 2 -10.52 9.52 68.52
C PRO A 2 -9.31 10.00 67.66
N LYS A 3 -8.79 11.08 68.13
CA LYS A 3 -7.57 11.55 68.77
C LYS A 3 -6.35 11.82 67.85
N SER A 4 -6.08 13.10 67.83
CA SER A 4 -4.84 13.77 67.48
C SER A 4 -3.63 13.35 68.31
N VAL A 5 -2.44 13.27 67.71
CA VAL A 5 -1.17 13.43 68.41
C VAL A 5 -0.29 14.43 67.69
N PHE A 6 -0.03 15.52 68.36
CA PHE A 6 1.00 16.52 68.12
C PHE A 6 2.38 15.93 68.39
N MET A 7 3.39 16.25 67.61
CA MET A 7 4.75 16.41 68.19
C MET A 7 5.48 17.59 67.53
N ARG A 8 6.14 18.30 68.43
CA ARG A 8 6.77 19.59 68.34
C ARG A 8 8.16 19.55 67.73
N ASN A 9 8.50 20.69 67.14
CA ASN A 9 9.84 21.18 66.78
C ASN A 9 10.92 20.97 67.82
N THR A 10 12.12 20.67 67.34
CA THR A 10 13.36 21.26 67.91
C THR A 10 14.29 21.60 66.76
N ALA A 11 14.69 22.86 66.73
CA ALA A 11 15.70 23.41 65.81
C ALA A 11 17.09 23.16 66.46
N GLU A 12 18.04 22.79 65.62
CA GLU A 12 19.44 23.08 65.88
C GLU A 12 20.19 23.48 64.60
N LYS A 13 20.87 24.60 64.69
CA LYS A 13 21.74 25.19 63.72
C LYS A 13 23.04 24.40 63.61
N ASP A 14 23.49 24.04 62.45
CA ASP A 14 24.93 24.12 62.21
C ASP A 14 25.26 24.59 60.79
N ARG A 15 26.28 25.45 60.71
CA ARG A 15 26.74 26.15 59.51
C ARG A 15 27.80 25.28 58.85
N GLY A 16 27.56 24.91 57.58
CA GLY A 16 28.59 24.38 56.71
C GLY A 16 28.38 24.86 55.27
N ASN A 17 29.23 25.74 54.82
CA ASN A 17 29.23 26.40 53.54
C ASN A 17 29.72 25.41 52.47
N ASP A 18 28.82 24.86 51.62
CA ASP A 18 29.24 24.18 50.39
C ASP A 18 28.37 24.63 49.24
N LYS A 19 28.99 25.38 48.33
CA LYS A 19 28.40 25.91 47.10
C LYS A 19 28.23 24.78 46.08
N ARG A 20 27.15 23.99 46.15
CA ARG A 20 26.70 23.18 45.06
C ARG A 20 25.47 23.83 44.40
N LYS A 21 25.60 24.11 43.08
CA LYS A 21 24.52 24.67 42.27
C LYS A 21 23.30 23.74 42.36
N PRO A 22 22.08 24.27 42.57
CA PRO A 22 20.89 23.41 42.59
C PRO A 22 20.67 22.81 41.19
N PHE A 23 20.59 21.50 41.18
CA PHE A 23 20.14 20.73 40.02
C PHE A 23 18.75 21.26 39.62
N ARG A 24 18.61 21.80 38.43
CA ARG A 24 17.30 22.17 37.88
C ARG A 24 16.49 20.88 37.70
N VAL A 25 15.62 20.60 38.67
CA VAL A 25 14.54 19.61 38.53
C VAL A 25 13.77 20.02 37.24
N SER A 26 13.75 19.13 36.28
CA SER A 26 13.17 19.44 34.97
C SER A 26 11.71 19.85 35.12
N ARG A 27 11.26 20.85 34.38
CA ARG A 27 9.84 21.29 34.33
C ARG A 27 8.88 20.14 34.05
N LEU A 28 9.38 19.04 33.46
CA LEU A 28 8.63 17.81 33.18
C LEU A 28 8.23 17.06 34.45
N ILE A 29 9.10 16.94 35.45
CA ILE A 29 8.76 16.29 36.75
C ILE A 29 7.71 17.12 37.50
N GLY A 30 7.78 18.46 37.43
CA GLY A 30 6.77 19.34 37.98
C GLY A 30 5.41 19.23 37.28
N LEU A 31 5.41 19.04 35.96
CA LEU A 31 4.20 18.83 35.16
C LEU A 31 3.56 17.46 35.48
N ASP A 32 4.37 16.42 35.59
CA ASP A 32 3.93 15.07 35.90
C ASP A 32 3.29 15.02 37.29
N ALA A 33 3.94 15.59 38.32
CA ALA A 33 3.39 15.71 39.66
C ALA A 33 2.12 16.58 39.73
N TRP A 34 1.99 17.59 38.84
CA TRP A 34 0.78 18.40 38.76
C TRP A 34 -0.37 17.63 38.08
N ILE A 35 -0.08 16.86 37.02
CA ILE A 35 -1.04 15.99 36.34
C ILE A 35 -1.56 14.92 37.31
N ASP A 36 -0.68 14.23 38.03
CA ASP A 36 -1.05 13.22 39.01
C ASP A 36 -1.90 13.81 40.14
N SER A 37 -1.53 14.99 40.65
CA SER A 37 -2.30 15.70 41.67
C SER A 37 -3.65 16.17 41.12
N ALA A 38 -3.71 16.64 39.90
CA ALA A 38 -4.95 17.07 39.25
C ALA A 38 -5.89 15.89 38.98
N LEU A 39 -5.36 14.75 38.50
CA LEU A 39 -6.11 13.51 38.28
C LEU A 39 -6.59 12.91 39.62
N TYR A 40 -5.76 12.92 40.65
CA TYR A 40 -6.16 12.48 41.99
C TYR A 40 -7.28 13.34 42.58
N ASN A 41 -7.15 14.68 42.47
CA ASN A 41 -8.18 15.61 42.93
C ASN A 41 -9.47 15.51 42.10
N LEU A 42 -9.37 15.27 40.82
CA LEU A 42 -10.51 15.02 39.95
C LEU A 42 -11.22 13.72 40.33
N HIS A 43 -10.44 12.64 40.50
CA HIS A 43 -10.96 11.36 40.97
C HIS A 43 -11.67 11.47 42.30
N PHE A 44 -11.08 12.18 43.28
CA PHE A 44 -11.64 12.38 44.61
C PHE A 44 -12.94 13.21 44.55
N ARG A 45 -12.94 14.32 43.79
CA ARG A 45 -14.15 15.15 43.58
C ARG A 45 -15.26 14.41 42.81
N LEU A 46 -14.89 13.60 41.84
CA LEU A 46 -15.87 12.74 41.13
C LEU A 46 -16.41 11.66 42.09
N GLY A 47 -15.60 11.11 42.97
CA GLY A 47 -16.03 10.18 43.99
C GLY A 47 -17.00 10.82 44.99
N GLU A 48 -16.68 12.01 45.53
CA GLU A 48 -17.59 12.76 46.41
C GLU A 48 -18.91 13.17 45.70
N TRP A 49 -18.80 13.60 44.44
CA TRP A 49 -19.97 13.94 43.63
C TRP A 49 -20.84 12.71 43.39
N TRP A 50 -20.22 11.57 43.07
CA TRP A 50 -20.88 10.28 42.91
C TRP A 50 -21.53 9.77 44.22
N GLU A 51 -20.84 9.93 45.32
CA GLU A 51 -21.39 9.59 46.65
C GLU A 51 -22.60 10.46 47.04
N ASN A 52 -22.54 11.75 46.74
CA ASN A 52 -23.66 12.67 46.93
C ASN A 52 -24.85 12.35 46.00
N ILE A 53 -24.62 11.95 44.74
CA ILE A 53 -25.64 11.47 43.81
C ILE A 53 -26.25 10.16 44.31
N THR A 54 -25.43 9.22 44.79
CA THR A 54 -25.93 7.94 45.32
C THR A 54 -26.70 8.12 46.63
N ILE A 55 -26.32 9.06 47.49
CA ILE A 55 -27.08 9.43 48.70
C ILE A 55 -28.41 10.10 48.30
N PHE A 56 -28.38 10.97 47.29
CA PHE A 56 -29.59 11.61 46.77
C PHE A 56 -30.53 10.58 46.12
N SER A 57 -29.97 9.65 45.33
CA SER A 57 -30.74 8.58 44.67
C SER A 57 -31.30 7.56 45.67
N ARG A 58 -30.63 7.31 46.80
CA ARG A 58 -31.16 6.48 47.92
C ARG A 58 -32.42 7.07 48.58
N ARG A 59 -32.66 8.38 48.46
CA ARG A 59 -33.92 9.00 48.87
C ARG A 59 -35.14 8.58 48.01
N PHE A 60 -34.90 8.23 46.76
CA PHE A 60 -35.91 7.63 45.89
C PHE A 60 -35.88 6.11 46.09
N ARG A 61 -36.54 5.57 47.09
CA ARG A 61 -36.73 4.12 47.28
C ARG A 61 -37.56 3.53 46.14
N VAL A 62 -36.90 3.35 44.96
CA VAL A 62 -37.49 2.69 43.82
C VAL A 62 -37.40 1.18 44.05
N ARG A 63 -38.51 0.48 44.19
CA ARG A 63 -38.58 -0.98 44.39
C ARG A 63 -39.10 -1.66 43.10
N GLY A 64 -38.75 -2.94 42.94
CA GLY A 64 -39.29 -3.75 41.84
C GLY A 64 -38.69 -3.40 40.48
N PHE A 65 -39.47 -3.52 39.41
CA PHE A 65 -39.09 -3.33 37.99
C PHE A 65 -38.47 -1.95 37.71
N ARG A 66 -38.95 -0.91 38.40
CA ARG A 66 -38.37 0.45 38.28
C ARG A 66 -36.92 0.52 38.76
N ARG A 67 -36.54 -0.26 39.78
CA ARG A 67 -35.15 -0.33 40.20
C ARG A 67 -34.25 -0.99 39.15
N PHE A 68 -34.71 -2.08 38.55
CA PHE A 68 -34.04 -2.75 37.46
C PHE A 68 -33.84 -1.80 36.26
N THR A 69 -34.84 -1.02 35.86
CA THR A 69 -34.70 -0.06 34.74
C THR A 69 -33.71 1.06 35.08
N VAL A 70 -33.67 1.57 36.29
CA VAL A 70 -32.70 2.61 36.72
C VAL A 70 -31.28 2.03 36.74
N GLU A 71 -31.06 0.83 37.27
CA GLU A 71 -29.76 0.17 37.29
C GLU A 71 -29.26 -0.13 35.85
N VAL A 72 -30.11 -0.62 34.97
CA VAL A 72 -29.76 -0.85 33.55
C VAL A 72 -29.41 0.46 32.83
N LEU A 73 -30.14 1.56 33.10
CA LEU A 73 -29.85 2.86 32.52
C LEU A 73 -28.53 3.46 33.07
N ASP A 74 -28.25 3.27 34.34
CA ASP A 74 -27.00 3.76 34.98
C ASP A 74 -25.77 3.00 34.48
N GLU A 75 -25.83 1.67 34.45
CA GLU A 75 -24.79 0.84 33.87
C GLU A 75 -24.62 1.12 32.36
N GLY A 76 -25.74 1.28 31.64
CA GLY A 76 -25.73 1.66 30.24
C GLY A 76 -25.10 3.03 30.00
N PHE A 77 -25.35 4.00 30.88
CA PHE A 77 -24.72 5.33 30.82
C PHE A 77 -23.21 5.26 31.12
N THR A 78 -22.84 4.54 32.18
CA THR A 78 -21.43 4.37 32.57
C THR A 78 -20.61 3.67 31.48
N LEU A 79 -21.14 2.57 30.91
CA LEU A 79 -20.51 1.86 29.79
C LEU A 79 -20.47 2.75 28.53
N GLY A 80 -21.51 3.55 28.31
CA GLY A 80 -21.56 4.50 27.19
C GLY A 80 -20.48 5.58 27.30
N VAL A 81 -20.32 6.17 28.49
CA VAL A 81 -19.27 7.18 28.73
C VAL A 81 -17.86 6.56 28.61
N ALA A 82 -17.63 5.41 29.25
CA ALA A 82 -16.35 4.71 29.17
C ALA A 82 -16.01 4.32 27.72
N GLY A 83 -16.99 3.79 26.98
CA GLY A 83 -16.86 3.49 25.56
C GLY A 83 -16.55 4.72 24.71
N SER A 84 -17.22 5.85 24.97
CA SER A 84 -16.97 7.11 24.26
C SER A 84 -15.57 7.67 24.52
N VAL A 85 -15.09 7.60 25.75
CA VAL A 85 -13.70 8.00 26.11
C VAL A 85 -12.68 7.10 25.41
N LEU A 86 -12.90 5.80 25.41
CA LEU A 86 -12.02 4.85 24.72
C LEU A 86 -12.00 5.12 23.21
N MET A 87 -13.16 5.34 22.59
CA MET A 87 -13.26 5.67 21.17
C MET A 87 -12.54 7.00 20.85
N LEU A 88 -12.67 8.01 21.71
CA LEU A 88 -11.98 9.28 21.54
C LEU A 88 -10.45 9.08 21.63
N MET A 89 -9.96 8.31 22.59
CA MET A 89 -8.52 7.98 22.68
C MET A 89 -7.99 7.28 21.44
N LEU A 90 -8.76 6.37 20.84
CA LEU A 90 -8.41 5.70 19.59
C LEU A 90 -8.40 6.66 18.39
N ALA A 91 -9.22 7.72 18.44
CA ALA A 91 -9.31 8.70 17.36
C ALA A 91 -8.23 9.79 17.43
N LEU A 92 -7.69 10.10 18.61
CA LEU A 92 -6.73 11.20 18.82
C LEU A 92 -5.55 11.20 17.85
N PRO A 93 -4.88 10.06 17.54
CA PRO A 93 -3.77 10.07 16.59
C PRO A 93 -4.14 10.52 15.19
N ALA A 94 -5.40 10.32 14.77
CA ALA A 94 -5.85 10.73 13.44
C ALA A 94 -5.98 12.25 13.28
N PHE A 95 -6.17 12.98 14.40
CA PHE A 95 -6.24 14.45 14.38
C PHE A 95 -4.87 15.11 14.16
N GLU A 96 -3.76 14.41 14.34
CA GLU A 96 -2.44 14.94 13.96
C GLU A 96 -2.36 15.17 12.44
N GLU A 97 -3.02 14.35 11.63
CA GLU A 97 -3.07 14.53 10.17
C GLU A 97 -3.88 15.77 9.76
N THR A 98 -4.86 16.20 10.57
CA THR A 98 -5.65 17.41 10.29
C THR A 98 -4.88 18.72 10.53
N LYS A 99 -3.75 18.66 11.22
CA LYS A 99 -2.86 19.82 11.42
C LYS A 99 -2.02 20.14 10.20
N LYS A 100 -1.83 19.18 9.30
CA LYS A 100 -1.18 19.39 8.01
C LYS A 100 -2.11 20.24 7.13
N ASP A 101 -1.53 20.94 6.17
CA ASP A 101 -2.35 21.69 5.21
C ASP A 101 -3.03 20.75 4.20
N TRP A 102 -4.06 20.04 4.67
CA TRP A 102 -4.86 19.11 3.87
C TRP A 102 -5.80 19.82 2.88
N ARG A 103 -6.00 21.15 3.05
CA ARG A 103 -6.73 21.99 2.09
C ARG A 103 -5.84 22.41 0.93
N ALA A 104 -4.53 22.45 1.12
CA ALA A 104 -3.61 22.70 0.04
C ALA A 104 -3.90 21.63 -1.03
N GLN A 105 -4.45 22.06 -2.12
CA GLN A 105 -4.48 21.30 -3.35
C GLN A 105 -3.02 21.23 -3.80
N ASP A 106 -2.59 20.09 -4.33
CA ASP A 106 -1.28 20.01 -4.94
C ASP A 106 -1.20 21.12 -6.00
N ASP A 107 -0.36 22.12 -5.75
CA ASP A 107 -0.21 23.29 -6.63
C ASP A 107 0.39 22.91 -7.99
N TYR A 108 0.69 21.64 -8.19
CA TYR A 108 1.38 21.13 -9.36
C TYR A 108 0.48 20.19 -10.17
N ALA A 109 0.42 20.43 -11.48
CA ALA A 109 -0.05 19.45 -12.44
C ALA A 109 1.18 18.81 -13.10
N VAL A 110 1.36 17.53 -12.90
CA VAL A 110 2.52 16.79 -13.38
C VAL A 110 2.10 15.74 -14.40
N THR A 111 2.64 15.86 -15.62
CA THR A 111 2.56 14.82 -16.64
C THR A 111 3.79 13.94 -16.54
N PHE A 112 3.61 12.64 -16.37
CA PHE A 112 4.68 11.67 -16.27
C PHE A 112 4.88 10.96 -17.60
N LEU A 113 6.12 10.88 -18.04
CA LEU A 113 6.55 10.13 -19.21
C LEU A 113 7.39 8.93 -18.72
N ASP A 114 7.27 7.78 -19.40
CA ASP A 114 8.16 6.65 -19.18
C ASP A 114 9.60 6.99 -19.62
N ARG A 115 10.53 6.05 -19.43
CA ARG A 115 11.93 6.23 -19.84
C ARG A 115 12.12 6.43 -21.35
N TYR A 116 11.12 6.10 -22.16
CA TYR A 116 11.14 6.22 -23.61
C TYR A 116 10.43 7.49 -24.10
N GLY A 117 9.79 8.25 -23.19
CA GLY A 117 9.10 9.51 -23.49
C GLY A 117 7.59 9.37 -23.75
N ASN A 118 7.00 8.19 -23.57
CA ASN A 118 5.57 7.99 -23.69
C ASN A 118 4.85 8.41 -22.39
N GLU A 119 3.71 9.07 -22.49
CA GLU A 119 2.91 9.43 -21.33
C GLU A 119 2.40 8.17 -20.61
N ILE A 120 2.58 8.11 -19.28
CA ILE A 120 2.16 7.01 -18.42
C ILE A 120 1.09 7.44 -17.40
N GLY A 121 0.80 8.73 -17.31
CA GLY A 121 -0.25 9.25 -16.44
C GLY A 121 0.03 10.66 -15.96
N ARG A 122 -0.91 11.18 -15.20
CA ARG A 122 -0.85 12.53 -14.62
C ARG A 122 -1.15 12.49 -13.15
N ARG A 123 -0.60 13.45 -12.39
CA ARG A 123 -0.91 13.66 -10.96
C ARG A 123 -1.00 15.15 -10.65
N GLY A 124 -1.75 15.44 -9.58
CA GLY A 124 -2.04 16.81 -9.21
C GLY A 124 -3.18 17.41 -10.04
N ILE A 125 -3.79 18.46 -9.54
CA ILE A 125 -4.93 19.15 -10.16
C ILE A 125 -4.55 20.62 -10.29
N LEU A 126 -4.52 21.12 -11.52
CA LEU A 126 -4.56 22.57 -11.71
C LEU A 126 -5.93 23.07 -11.21
N HIS A 127 -5.93 24.09 -10.37
CA HIS A 127 -7.15 24.79 -9.91
C HIS A 127 -8.13 25.17 -11.03
N ARG A 128 -7.66 25.21 -12.27
CA ARG A 128 -8.48 25.51 -13.46
C ARG A 128 -9.34 24.33 -13.96
N GLN A 129 -9.18 23.11 -13.43
CA GLN A 129 -9.95 21.94 -13.88
C GLN A 129 -11.02 21.51 -12.89
N ALA A 130 -11.00 21.97 -11.64
CA ALA A 130 -12.08 21.77 -10.70
C ALA A 130 -13.31 22.56 -11.17
N VAL A 131 -14.42 21.86 -11.46
CA VAL A 131 -15.68 22.50 -11.82
C VAL A 131 -16.44 22.80 -10.53
N PRO A 132 -16.77 24.07 -10.22
CA PRO A 132 -17.54 24.40 -9.03
C PRO A 132 -18.84 23.59 -8.96
N ILE A 133 -19.23 23.15 -7.77
CA ILE A 133 -20.41 22.30 -7.59
C ILE A 133 -21.69 22.95 -8.14
N ASP A 134 -21.79 24.25 -8.05
CA ASP A 134 -22.93 25.02 -8.56
C ASP A 134 -22.99 25.07 -10.11
N GLU A 135 -21.91 24.69 -10.78
CA GLU A 135 -21.81 24.58 -12.24
C GLU A 135 -21.94 23.12 -12.75
N LEU A 136 -21.96 22.15 -11.84
CA LEU A 136 -22.20 20.75 -12.19
C LEU A 136 -23.67 20.51 -12.55
N PRO A 137 -23.95 19.72 -13.59
CA PRO A 137 -25.32 19.33 -13.90
C PRO A 137 -26.02 18.63 -12.71
N ASP A 138 -27.26 18.99 -12.45
CA ASP A 138 -28.05 18.47 -11.32
C ASP A 138 -28.11 16.92 -11.30
N HIS A 139 -28.21 16.30 -12.47
CA HIS A 139 -28.24 14.85 -12.58
C HIS A 139 -26.93 14.17 -12.17
N VAL A 140 -25.78 14.86 -12.26
CA VAL A 140 -24.49 14.36 -11.77
C VAL A 140 -24.49 14.28 -10.24
N ILE A 141 -24.92 15.37 -9.60
CA ILE A 141 -25.01 15.44 -8.14
C ILE A 141 -26.01 14.41 -7.62
N LYS A 142 -27.19 14.32 -8.23
CA LYS A 142 -28.23 13.35 -7.88
C LYS A 142 -27.79 11.90 -8.05
N ALA A 143 -27.01 11.57 -9.08
CA ALA A 143 -26.48 10.22 -9.29
C ALA A 143 -25.53 9.80 -8.16
N VAL A 144 -24.66 10.70 -7.72
CA VAL A 144 -23.74 10.45 -6.60
C VAL A 144 -24.51 10.35 -5.27
N LEU A 145 -25.33 11.33 -4.95
CA LEU A 145 -26.10 11.36 -3.71
C LEU A 145 -27.03 10.14 -3.60
N GLY A 146 -27.79 9.83 -4.65
CA GLY A 146 -28.71 8.71 -4.68
C GLY A 146 -28.05 7.36 -4.47
N THR A 147 -26.76 7.26 -4.79
CA THR A 147 -26.02 6.00 -4.72
C THR A 147 -25.21 5.88 -3.45
N GLU A 148 -24.51 6.95 -3.05
CA GLU A 148 -23.54 6.91 -1.95
C GLU A 148 -24.14 7.39 -0.63
N ASP A 149 -25.02 8.43 -0.66
CA ASP A 149 -25.53 9.03 0.55
C ASP A 149 -26.82 9.83 0.29
N ARG A 150 -27.97 9.13 0.27
CA ARG A 150 -29.28 9.73 -0.07
C ARG A 150 -29.70 10.87 0.85
N ARG A 151 -29.21 10.89 2.08
CA ARG A 151 -29.58 11.85 3.12
C ARG A 151 -28.42 12.74 3.52
N PHE A 152 -27.46 12.93 2.62
CA PHE A 152 -26.23 13.70 2.87
C PHE A 152 -26.48 15.06 3.53
N PHE A 153 -27.53 15.76 3.13
CA PHE A 153 -27.87 17.07 3.67
C PHE A 153 -28.63 17.02 5.00
N ASP A 154 -29.13 15.84 5.43
CA ASP A 154 -30.00 15.69 6.59
C ASP A 154 -29.28 15.20 7.85
N HIS A 155 -28.00 14.79 7.74
CA HIS A 155 -27.23 14.31 8.88
C HIS A 155 -25.91 15.07 9.04
N TYR A 156 -25.27 14.93 10.20
CA TYR A 156 -24.01 15.59 10.52
C TYR A 156 -22.86 14.56 10.52
N GLY A 157 -22.35 14.24 9.32
CA GLY A 157 -21.21 13.34 9.09
C GLY A 157 -21.51 11.86 9.29
N ILE A 158 -22.45 11.47 10.13
CA ILE A 158 -22.85 10.09 10.42
C ILE A 158 -24.35 9.95 10.22
N ASP A 159 -24.79 9.00 9.38
CA ASP A 159 -26.19 8.65 9.18
C ASP A 159 -26.58 7.42 10.02
N LEU A 160 -27.07 7.63 11.26
CA LEU A 160 -27.50 6.56 12.15
C LEU A 160 -28.70 5.77 11.58
N MET A 161 -29.62 6.44 10.89
CA MET A 161 -30.78 5.77 10.26
C MET A 161 -30.34 4.95 9.05
N GLY A 162 -29.41 5.49 8.24
CA GLY A 162 -28.79 4.76 7.12
C GLY A 162 -28.03 3.53 7.59
N LEU A 163 -27.27 3.66 8.68
CA LEU A 163 -26.54 2.56 9.30
C LEU A 163 -27.48 1.45 9.80
N SER A 164 -28.57 1.81 10.50
CA SER A 164 -29.56 0.83 10.99
C SER A 164 -30.27 0.11 9.84
N ARG A 165 -30.61 0.83 8.77
CA ARG A 165 -31.17 0.25 7.54
C ARG A 165 -30.21 -0.71 6.87
N ALA A 166 -28.94 -0.30 6.67
CA ALA A 166 -27.91 -1.15 6.08
C ALA A 166 -27.68 -2.43 6.91
N LEU A 167 -27.64 -2.30 8.23
CA LEU A 167 -27.51 -3.45 9.14
C LEU A 167 -28.69 -4.43 8.97
N SER A 168 -29.92 -3.92 8.96
CA SER A 168 -31.13 -4.74 8.75
C SER A 168 -31.13 -5.47 7.41
N GLN A 169 -30.71 -4.80 6.33
CA GLN A 169 -30.64 -5.42 5.00
C GLN A 169 -29.51 -6.46 4.90
N ASN A 170 -28.35 -6.18 5.47
CA ASN A 170 -27.23 -7.12 5.49
C ASN A 170 -27.54 -8.36 6.32
N MET A 171 -28.26 -8.22 7.43
CA MET A 171 -28.74 -9.36 8.22
C MET A 171 -29.73 -10.22 7.45
N ARG A 172 -30.69 -9.61 6.72
CA ARG A 172 -31.65 -10.34 5.90
C ARG A 172 -31.01 -11.07 4.72
N ALA A 173 -29.95 -10.50 4.15
CA ALA A 173 -29.23 -11.07 3.00
C ALA A 173 -28.12 -12.05 3.38
N ASN A 174 -27.88 -12.32 4.68
CA ASN A 174 -26.73 -13.10 5.19
C ASN A 174 -25.38 -12.66 4.57
N GLY A 175 -25.21 -11.37 4.28
CA GLY A 175 -24.01 -10.84 3.66
C GLY A 175 -24.03 -9.32 3.53
N VAL A 176 -22.88 -8.71 3.17
CA VAL A 176 -22.77 -7.26 3.00
C VAL A 176 -23.31 -6.88 1.61
N VAL A 177 -24.59 -6.48 1.54
CA VAL A 177 -25.24 -6.00 0.30
C VAL A 177 -25.34 -4.49 0.23
N GLN A 178 -25.40 -3.79 1.38
CA GLN A 178 -25.48 -2.33 1.47
C GLN A 178 -24.39 -1.78 2.40
N GLY A 179 -23.66 -0.74 1.95
CA GLY A 179 -22.76 0.05 2.77
C GLY A 179 -23.52 1.08 3.63
N GLY A 180 -23.03 1.32 4.84
CA GLY A 180 -23.58 2.33 5.75
C GLY A 180 -22.65 3.51 6.00
N SER A 181 -21.62 3.72 5.16
CA SER A 181 -20.70 4.86 5.27
C SER A 181 -21.24 6.06 4.51
N THR A 182 -21.14 7.26 5.13
CA THR A 182 -21.54 8.51 4.50
C THR A 182 -20.46 9.05 3.55
N ILE A 183 -20.82 10.02 2.69
CA ILE A 183 -19.86 10.77 1.85
C ILE A 183 -18.77 11.42 2.72
N THR A 184 -19.13 12.02 3.86
CA THR A 184 -18.18 12.66 4.76
C THR A 184 -17.19 11.64 5.38
N GLN A 185 -17.67 10.45 5.75
CA GLN A 185 -16.80 9.36 6.22
C GLN A 185 -15.83 8.86 5.13
N GLN A 186 -16.33 8.74 3.90
CA GLN A 186 -15.50 8.35 2.77
C GLN A 186 -14.45 9.42 2.45
N LEU A 187 -14.81 10.71 2.51
CA LEU A 187 -13.89 11.83 2.35
C LEU A 187 -12.82 11.82 3.47
N ALA A 188 -13.24 11.68 4.73
CA ALA A 188 -12.32 11.58 5.87
C ALA A 188 -11.30 10.45 5.70
N LYS A 189 -11.77 9.28 5.24
CA LYS A 189 -10.89 8.15 4.91
C LYS A 189 -9.87 8.53 3.83
N ASN A 190 -10.32 9.14 2.74
CA ASN A 190 -9.47 9.46 1.60
C ASN A 190 -8.44 10.56 1.91
N LEU A 191 -8.76 11.50 2.81
CA LEU A 191 -7.89 12.60 3.17
C LEU A 191 -6.85 12.25 4.25
N PHE A 192 -7.22 11.44 5.26
CA PHE A 192 -6.46 11.35 6.50
C PHE A 192 -6.06 9.93 6.92
N LEU A 193 -6.59 8.87 6.29
CA LEU A 193 -6.44 7.51 6.79
C LEU A 193 -5.85 6.56 5.74
N SER A 194 -5.13 5.56 6.22
CA SER A 194 -4.72 4.41 5.41
C SER A 194 -5.89 3.45 5.17
N ASN A 195 -5.83 2.66 4.09
CA ASN A 195 -6.93 1.75 3.71
C ASN A 195 -6.97 0.43 4.50
N GLU A 196 -6.48 0.41 5.74
CA GLU A 196 -6.60 -0.77 6.61
C GLU A 196 -8.06 -1.06 6.96
N ARG A 197 -8.45 -2.33 6.97
CA ARG A 197 -9.82 -2.76 7.33
C ARG A 197 -9.90 -3.10 8.80
N THR A 198 -9.78 -2.10 9.68
CA THR A 198 -9.83 -2.27 11.15
C THR A 198 -11.01 -1.51 11.75
N ILE A 199 -11.48 -1.96 12.93
CA ILE A 199 -12.49 -1.24 13.72
C ILE A 199 -11.93 0.11 14.16
N GLU A 200 -10.65 0.15 14.55
CA GLU A 200 -9.95 1.38 14.93
C GLU A 200 -10.03 2.45 13.84
N ARG A 201 -9.72 2.07 12.58
CA ARG A 201 -9.87 2.98 11.44
C ARG A 201 -11.31 3.48 11.29
N LYS A 202 -12.31 2.61 11.51
CA LYS A 202 -13.72 3.00 11.39
C LYS A 202 -14.15 4.00 12.46
N VAL A 203 -13.58 3.90 13.65
CA VAL A 203 -13.74 4.89 14.72
C VAL A 203 -13.10 6.22 14.31
N LYS A 204 -11.85 6.19 13.82
CA LYS A 204 -11.16 7.38 13.29
C LYS A 204 -11.95 8.07 12.18
N GLU A 205 -12.49 7.31 11.23
CA GLU A 205 -13.36 7.84 10.16
C GLU A 205 -14.57 8.61 10.73
N ALA A 206 -15.25 8.07 11.74
CA ALA A 206 -16.42 8.69 12.32
C ALA A 206 -16.08 10.04 12.99
N PHE A 207 -15.01 10.08 13.79
CA PHE A 207 -14.59 11.33 14.45
C PHE A 207 -14.07 12.37 13.45
N LEU A 208 -13.30 11.95 12.46
CA LEU A 208 -12.82 12.86 11.40
C LEU A 208 -13.97 13.37 10.53
N ALA A 209 -15.02 12.55 10.30
CA ALA A 209 -16.22 13.01 9.60
C ALA A 209 -16.96 14.10 10.39
N LEU A 210 -17.13 13.95 11.70
CA LEU A 210 -17.69 14.98 12.57
C LEU A 210 -16.82 16.26 12.58
N TRP A 211 -15.52 16.10 12.58
CA TRP A 211 -14.59 17.22 12.50
C TRP A 211 -14.69 17.96 11.15
N LEU A 212 -14.78 17.24 10.03
CA LEU A 212 -15.00 17.86 8.71
C LEU A 212 -16.28 18.67 8.68
N GLU A 213 -17.40 18.13 9.19
CA GLU A 213 -18.70 18.81 9.24
C GLU A 213 -18.69 20.04 10.15
N SER A 214 -17.80 20.07 11.16
CA SER A 214 -17.66 21.25 12.03
C SER A 214 -16.81 22.37 11.39
N ASN A 215 -16.01 22.05 10.35
CA ASN A 215 -15.08 22.97 9.71
C ASN A 215 -15.43 23.33 8.27
N LEU A 216 -16.34 22.59 7.64
CA LEU A 216 -16.73 22.73 6.24
C LEU A 216 -18.25 22.70 6.09
N SER A 217 -18.79 23.45 5.13
CA SER A 217 -20.16 23.33 4.69
C SER A 217 -20.40 22.04 3.91
N LYS A 218 -21.65 21.58 3.84
CA LYS A 218 -22.05 20.44 3.02
C LYS A 218 -21.62 20.54 1.55
N LYS A 219 -21.70 21.74 0.97
CA LYS A 219 -21.26 21.99 -0.39
C LYS A 219 -19.74 21.80 -0.54
N GLU A 220 -18.94 22.30 0.40
CA GLU A 220 -17.48 22.13 0.38
C GLU A 220 -17.08 20.66 0.56
N ILE A 221 -17.77 19.93 1.44
CA ILE A 221 -17.53 18.49 1.63
C ILE A 221 -17.81 17.73 0.33
N LEU A 222 -18.95 18.00 -0.31
CA LEU A 222 -19.32 17.35 -1.56
C LEU A 222 -18.38 17.72 -2.71
N GLN A 223 -17.97 18.99 -2.80
CA GLN A 223 -16.97 19.45 -3.77
C GLN A 223 -15.65 18.68 -3.61
N LEU A 224 -15.11 18.63 -2.39
CA LEU A 224 -13.88 17.90 -2.10
C LEU A 224 -14.00 16.40 -2.40
N TYR A 225 -15.16 15.80 -2.11
CA TYR A 225 -15.40 14.40 -2.42
C TYR A 225 -15.37 14.14 -3.93
N LEU A 226 -16.06 14.97 -4.71
CA LEU A 226 -16.12 14.85 -6.17
C LEU A 226 -14.78 15.13 -6.84
N ASP A 227 -13.95 16.00 -6.27
CA ASP A 227 -12.67 16.38 -6.83
C ASP A 227 -11.54 15.41 -6.50
N ARG A 228 -11.62 14.70 -5.35
CA ARG A 228 -10.51 13.90 -4.84
C ARG A 228 -10.69 12.39 -4.91
N ALA A 229 -11.89 11.93 -5.25
CA ALA A 229 -12.13 10.49 -5.35
C ALA A 229 -11.38 9.89 -6.54
N TYR A 230 -10.74 8.74 -6.31
CA TYR A 230 -10.15 7.96 -7.39
C TYR A 230 -11.25 7.35 -8.26
N MET A 231 -11.17 7.57 -9.56
CA MET A 231 -12.20 7.18 -10.54
C MET A 231 -11.74 6.06 -11.48
N GLY A 232 -10.59 5.45 -11.24
CA GLY A 232 -10.00 4.44 -12.13
C GLY A 232 -9.16 5.06 -13.25
N GLY A 233 -8.32 4.24 -13.90
CA GLY A 233 -7.48 4.70 -15.02
C GLY A 233 -6.51 5.82 -14.66
N GLY A 234 -6.06 5.89 -13.40
CA GLY A 234 -5.18 6.95 -12.92
C GLY A 234 -5.84 8.32 -12.76
N THR A 235 -7.17 8.42 -12.87
CA THR A 235 -7.89 9.69 -12.76
C THR A 235 -8.44 9.93 -11.37
N PHE A 236 -8.31 11.17 -10.89
CA PHE A 236 -8.87 11.66 -9.66
C PHE A 236 -9.87 12.79 -9.95
N GLY A 237 -11.04 12.70 -9.34
CA GLY A 237 -12.14 13.64 -9.52
C GLY A 237 -13.03 13.36 -10.73
N ILE A 238 -14.28 13.79 -10.60
CA ILE A 238 -15.34 13.51 -11.58
C ILE A 238 -15.12 14.24 -12.91
N ALA A 239 -14.51 15.44 -12.88
CA ALA A 239 -14.23 16.22 -14.08
C ALA A 239 -13.14 15.55 -14.94
N ALA A 240 -12.04 15.12 -14.31
CA ALA A 240 -10.97 14.40 -15.00
C ALA A 240 -11.46 13.04 -15.52
N ALA A 241 -12.32 12.34 -14.77
CA ALA A 241 -12.92 11.09 -15.20
C ALA A 241 -13.85 11.27 -16.41
N SER A 242 -14.62 12.35 -16.47
CA SER A 242 -15.46 12.69 -17.61
C SER A 242 -14.63 12.86 -18.89
N GLU A 243 -13.56 13.61 -18.81
CA GLU A 243 -12.63 13.81 -19.94
C GLU A 243 -11.95 12.49 -20.32
N PHE A 244 -11.50 11.72 -19.32
CA PHE A 244 -10.81 10.45 -19.56
C PHE A 244 -11.70 9.42 -20.23
N TYR A 245 -12.92 9.20 -19.72
CA TYR A 245 -13.80 8.14 -20.22
C TYR A 245 -14.62 8.54 -21.44
N PHE A 246 -15.01 9.82 -21.53
CA PHE A 246 -15.97 10.28 -22.55
C PHE A 246 -15.39 11.35 -23.50
N GLY A 247 -14.22 11.94 -23.16
CA GLY A 247 -13.67 13.08 -23.93
C GLY A 247 -14.54 14.32 -23.86
N LYS A 248 -15.31 14.48 -22.78
CA LYS A 248 -16.28 15.54 -22.58
C LYS A 248 -16.03 16.31 -21.30
N ASN A 249 -16.33 17.60 -21.33
CA ASN A 249 -16.44 18.36 -20.10
C ASN A 249 -17.56 17.76 -19.23
N VAL A 250 -17.35 17.71 -17.90
CA VAL A 250 -18.34 17.16 -16.97
C VAL A 250 -19.70 17.90 -16.99
N LYS A 251 -19.71 19.15 -17.47
CA LYS A 251 -20.93 19.93 -17.68
C LYS A 251 -21.80 19.42 -18.84
N ASP A 252 -21.21 18.69 -19.78
CA ASP A 252 -21.85 18.26 -21.03
C ASP A 252 -22.19 16.76 -21.03
N ILE A 253 -22.00 16.05 -19.92
CA ILE A 253 -22.29 14.62 -19.84
C ILE A 253 -23.78 14.33 -19.71
N SER A 254 -24.18 13.26 -20.33
CA SER A 254 -25.57 12.75 -20.27
C SER A 254 -25.86 12.06 -18.92
N LEU A 255 -27.13 11.81 -18.65
CA LEU A 255 -27.57 11.04 -17.47
C LEU A 255 -26.93 9.63 -17.42
N ALA A 256 -26.79 8.96 -18.56
CA ALA A 256 -26.16 7.64 -18.63
C ALA A 256 -24.66 7.69 -18.29
N GLU A 257 -23.96 8.73 -18.73
CA GLU A 257 -22.53 8.98 -18.42
C GLU A 257 -22.36 9.36 -16.94
N ALA A 258 -23.22 10.23 -16.42
CA ALA A 258 -23.23 10.58 -14.99
C ALA A 258 -23.46 9.36 -14.09
N ALA A 259 -24.42 8.50 -14.45
CA ALA A 259 -24.70 7.26 -13.72
C ALA A 259 -23.50 6.29 -13.78
N MET A 260 -22.78 6.23 -14.91
CA MET A 260 -21.57 5.43 -15.03
C MET A 260 -20.46 5.96 -14.13
N LEU A 261 -20.20 7.28 -14.10
CA LEU A 261 -19.20 7.88 -13.20
C LEU A 261 -19.58 7.67 -11.73
N ALA A 262 -20.85 7.92 -11.36
CA ALA A 262 -21.31 7.66 -9.99
C ALA A 262 -21.16 6.19 -9.56
N GLY A 263 -21.21 5.26 -10.50
CA GLY A 263 -20.97 3.85 -10.26
C GLY A 263 -19.54 3.51 -9.84
N LEU A 264 -18.56 4.34 -10.22
CA LEU A 264 -17.13 4.11 -9.96
C LEU A 264 -16.74 4.32 -8.49
N PHE A 265 -17.42 5.20 -7.75
CA PHE A 265 -17.11 5.46 -6.34
C PHE A 265 -17.11 4.20 -5.47
N LYS A 266 -17.93 3.21 -5.79
CA LYS A 266 -18.00 1.94 -5.05
C LYS A 266 -16.75 1.09 -5.19
N ALA A 267 -16.22 0.93 -6.41
CA ALA A 267 -15.06 0.09 -6.72
C ALA A 267 -14.51 0.48 -8.10
N PRO A 268 -13.68 1.54 -8.18
CA PRO A 268 -13.22 2.10 -9.45
C PRO A 268 -12.50 1.09 -10.32
N ALA A 269 -11.59 0.27 -9.78
CA ALA A 269 -10.88 -0.73 -10.56
C ALA A 269 -11.82 -1.80 -11.16
N LYS A 270 -12.86 -2.22 -10.41
CA LYS A 270 -13.81 -3.24 -10.87
C LYS A 270 -14.79 -2.73 -11.92
N PHE A 271 -15.20 -1.48 -11.80
CA PHE A 271 -16.23 -0.87 -12.63
C PHE A 271 -15.68 0.15 -13.64
N ALA A 272 -14.34 0.30 -13.74
CA ALA A 272 -13.71 1.13 -14.76
C ALA A 272 -14.13 0.68 -16.17
N PRO A 273 -14.75 1.56 -16.96
CA PRO A 273 -15.31 1.18 -18.27
C PRO A 273 -14.29 0.64 -19.27
N HIS A 274 -13.03 1.13 -19.21
CA HIS A 274 -11.95 0.66 -20.07
C HIS A 274 -11.45 -0.75 -19.72
N VAL A 275 -11.70 -1.21 -18.47
CA VAL A 275 -11.35 -2.56 -18.00
C VAL A 275 -12.50 -3.54 -18.22
N ASN A 276 -13.75 -3.15 -17.84
CA ASN A 276 -14.90 -4.03 -17.90
C ASN A 276 -16.19 -3.24 -18.19
N LEU A 277 -16.39 -2.88 -19.45
CA LEU A 277 -17.55 -2.12 -19.90
C LEU A 277 -18.90 -2.77 -19.56
N PRO A 278 -19.11 -4.11 -19.69
CA PRO A 278 -20.34 -4.76 -19.24
C PRO A 278 -20.64 -4.56 -17.76
N ALA A 279 -19.64 -4.69 -16.87
CA ALA A 279 -19.80 -4.47 -15.44
C ALA A 279 -20.06 -2.99 -15.12
N ALA A 280 -19.39 -2.06 -15.82
CA ALA A 280 -19.64 -0.62 -15.70
C ALA A 280 -21.08 -0.26 -16.06
N ARG A 281 -21.62 -0.77 -17.16
CA ARG A 281 -23.01 -0.57 -17.58
C ARG A 281 -24.01 -1.19 -16.62
N ALA A 282 -23.75 -2.40 -16.14
CA ALA A 282 -24.60 -3.03 -15.12
C ALA A 282 -24.63 -2.18 -13.83
N ARG A 283 -23.50 -1.64 -13.41
CA ARG A 283 -23.41 -0.75 -12.24
C ARG A 283 -24.11 0.58 -12.47
N ALA A 284 -23.99 1.19 -13.66
CA ALA A 284 -24.71 2.40 -14.04
C ALA A 284 -26.24 2.19 -13.96
N ASN A 285 -26.75 1.03 -14.39
CA ASN A 285 -28.17 0.69 -14.23
C ASN A 285 -28.61 0.62 -12.76
N VAL A 286 -27.77 0.12 -11.85
CA VAL A 286 -28.03 0.16 -10.41
C VAL A 286 -28.08 1.60 -9.91
N VAL A 287 -27.18 2.48 -10.35
CA VAL A 287 -27.22 3.92 -10.01
C VAL A 287 -28.53 4.55 -10.46
N LEU A 288 -28.94 4.31 -11.70
CA LEU A 288 -30.23 4.81 -12.23
C LEU A 288 -31.42 4.33 -11.38
N SER A 289 -31.43 3.05 -10.96
CA SER A 289 -32.47 2.54 -10.05
C SER A 289 -32.43 3.23 -8.70
N ASN A 290 -31.24 3.48 -8.14
CA ASN A 290 -31.06 4.20 -6.88
C ASN A 290 -31.60 5.65 -6.96
N MET A 291 -31.42 6.32 -8.11
CA MET A 291 -31.94 7.67 -8.33
C MET A 291 -33.48 7.69 -8.32
N VAL A 292 -34.12 6.66 -8.88
CA VAL A 292 -35.59 6.49 -8.83
C VAL A 292 -36.08 6.19 -7.40
N GLU A 293 -35.44 5.23 -6.72
CA GLU A 293 -35.75 4.89 -5.33
C GLU A 293 -35.55 6.06 -4.35
N SER A 294 -34.67 6.98 -4.67
CA SER A 294 -34.42 8.20 -3.89
C SER A 294 -35.40 9.33 -4.24
N GLY A 295 -36.31 9.14 -5.21
CA GLY A 295 -37.24 10.16 -5.66
C GLY A 295 -36.60 11.30 -6.47
N PHE A 296 -35.35 11.17 -6.89
CA PHE A 296 -34.65 12.19 -7.67
C PHE A 296 -35.04 12.21 -9.14
N LEU A 297 -35.45 11.06 -9.67
CA LEU A 297 -35.92 10.91 -11.05
C LEU A 297 -37.10 9.93 -11.13
N SER A 298 -37.90 10.05 -12.19
CA SER A 298 -38.97 9.10 -12.52
C SER A 298 -38.45 7.93 -13.37
N GLU A 299 -39.14 6.79 -13.37
CA GLU A 299 -38.83 5.64 -14.23
C GLU A 299 -38.77 6.02 -15.73
N GLY A 300 -39.62 6.95 -16.19
CA GLY A 300 -39.61 7.42 -17.57
C GLY A 300 -38.35 8.13 -17.96
N GLN A 301 -37.76 8.94 -17.05
CA GLN A 301 -36.52 9.66 -17.29
C GLN A 301 -35.31 8.68 -17.38
N VAL A 302 -35.24 7.67 -16.52
CA VAL A 302 -34.16 6.68 -16.54
C VAL A 302 -34.32 5.65 -17.66
N ALA A 303 -35.52 5.40 -18.17
CA ALA A 303 -35.72 4.47 -19.29
C ALA A 303 -35.00 4.90 -20.57
N VAL A 304 -34.89 6.20 -20.81
CA VAL A 304 -34.11 6.74 -21.93
C VAL A 304 -32.59 6.47 -21.74
N ALA A 305 -32.06 6.74 -20.55
CA ALA A 305 -30.67 6.52 -20.23
C ALA A 305 -30.27 5.01 -20.30
N ARG A 306 -31.19 4.11 -19.92
CA ARG A 306 -30.99 2.66 -20.05
C ARG A 306 -30.96 2.19 -21.50
N ARG A 307 -31.78 2.80 -22.39
CA ARG A 307 -31.79 2.47 -23.83
C ARG A 307 -30.60 3.03 -24.57
N HIS A 308 -30.06 4.16 -24.13
CA HIS A 308 -28.89 4.80 -24.70
C HIS A 308 -27.74 4.84 -23.66
N PRO A 309 -27.08 3.70 -23.40
CA PRO A 309 -26.01 3.63 -22.40
C PRO A 309 -24.80 4.47 -22.84
N ALA A 310 -24.00 4.89 -21.88
CA ALA A 310 -22.81 5.69 -22.12
C ALA A 310 -21.88 5.07 -23.16
N SER A 311 -21.42 5.91 -24.11
CA SER A 311 -20.37 5.59 -25.06
C SER A 311 -19.02 5.97 -24.44
N VAL A 312 -18.09 5.06 -24.44
CA VAL A 312 -16.77 5.19 -23.79
C VAL A 312 -15.68 5.19 -24.86
N ILE A 313 -14.68 6.05 -24.68
CA ILE A 313 -13.46 6.03 -25.50
C ILE A 313 -12.72 4.71 -25.24
N ASP A 314 -12.36 4.00 -26.29
CA ASP A 314 -11.60 2.75 -26.17
C ASP A 314 -10.16 3.05 -25.72
N ARG A 315 -9.89 2.84 -24.45
CA ARG A 315 -8.56 2.94 -23.83
C ARG A 315 -8.12 1.59 -23.25
N ALA A 316 -8.56 0.50 -23.83
CA ALA A 316 -8.36 -0.87 -23.34
C ALA A 316 -6.89 -1.29 -23.10
N LYS A 317 -5.91 -0.41 -23.38
CA LYS A 317 -4.48 -0.67 -23.24
C LYS A 317 -3.76 0.27 -22.25
N ASP A 318 -4.45 1.23 -21.65
CA ASP A 318 -3.83 2.19 -20.73
C ASP A 318 -3.86 1.66 -19.28
N GLU A 319 -3.01 0.66 -18.99
CA GLU A 319 -2.71 0.25 -17.62
C GLU A 319 -1.82 1.33 -16.96
N SER A 320 -2.38 2.06 -16.00
CA SER A 320 -1.65 3.12 -15.28
C SER A 320 -0.84 2.52 -14.13
N PRO A 321 0.46 2.80 -14.01
CA PRO A 321 1.29 2.34 -12.90
C PRO A 321 1.09 3.21 -11.65
N ASP A 322 -0.12 3.22 -11.10
CA ASP A 322 -0.57 4.20 -10.13
C ASP A 322 0.29 4.26 -8.85
N TYR A 323 0.72 3.12 -8.31
CA TYR A 323 1.63 3.09 -7.15
C TYR A 323 2.97 3.78 -7.43
N PHE A 324 3.51 3.59 -8.65
CA PHE A 324 4.73 4.26 -9.06
C PHE A 324 4.50 5.76 -9.24
N LEU A 325 3.40 6.14 -9.88
CA LEU A 325 3.07 7.54 -10.15
C LEU A 325 2.87 8.35 -8.86
N ASP A 326 2.21 7.76 -7.86
CA ASP A 326 2.02 8.40 -6.56
C ASP A 326 3.36 8.61 -5.84
N TRP A 327 4.21 7.58 -5.84
CA TRP A 327 5.55 7.71 -5.27
C TRP A 327 6.40 8.74 -6.04
N ALA A 328 6.38 8.69 -7.37
CA ALA A 328 7.10 9.65 -8.21
C ALA A 328 6.62 11.08 -7.99
N PHE A 329 5.32 11.28 -7.80
CA PHE A 329 4.73 12.58 -7.50
C PHE A 329 5.19 13.12 -6.13
N ASP A 330 5.23 12.25 -5.10
CA ASP A 330 5.77 12.61 -3.79
C ASP A 330 7.27 12.98 -3.87
N GLU A 331 8.05 12.31 -4.73
CA GLU A 331 9.46 12.67 -4.97
C GLU A 331 9.59 13.99 -5.74
N VAL A 332 8.72 14.26 -6.72
CA VAL A 332 8.69 15.55 -7.45
C VAL A 332 8.39 16.70 -6.49
N LYS A 333 7.41 16.55 -5.59
CA LYS A 333 7.07 17.60 -4.61
C LYS A 333 8.27 18.03 -3.75
N LYS A 334 9.17 17.12 -3.38
CA LYS A 334 10.37 17.45 -2.59
C LYS A 334 11.32 18.46 -3.27
N VAL A 335 11.24 18.58 -4.59
CA VAL A 335 12.11 19.45 -5.38
C VAL A 335 11.35 20.54 -6.11
N ALA A 336 10.03 20.40 -6.30
CA ALA A 336 9.19 21.27 -7.11
C ALA A 336 9.07 22.69 -6.54
N ASP A 337 9.05 22.85 -5.21
CA ASP A 337 8.98 24.14 -4.53
C ASP A 337 10.12 25.11 -4.89
N ARG A 338 11.20 24.58 -5.49
CA ARG A 338 12.33 25.38 -5.98
C ARG A 338 12.05 26.04 -7.33
N PHE A 339 10.97 25.60 -8.02
CA PHE A 339 10.63 26.06 -9.35
C PHE A 339 9.35 26.90 -9.25
N ASN A 340 9.38 28.10 -9.71
CA ASN A 340 8.17 28.93 -9.78
C ASN A 340 7.29 28.51 -10.99
N GLN A 341 6.91 27.22 -11.03
CA GLN A 341 6.19 26.56 -12.13
C GLN A 341 5.19 25.56 -11.56
N HIS A 342 3.94 25.66 -12.00
CA HIS A 342 2.84 24.79 -11.53
C HIS A 342 2.51 23.64 -12.50
N THR A 343 2.96 23.72 -13.74
CA THR A 343 2.79 22.66 -14.74
C THR A 343 4.15 22.08 -15.09
N LEU A 344 4.33 20.78 -14.80
CA LEU A 344 5.60 20.08 -14.94
C LEU A 344 5.44 18.87 -15.85
N ILE A 345 6.48 18.58 -16.63
CA ILE A 345 6.63 17.33 -17.38
C ILE A 345 7.80 16.58 -16.77
N VAL A 346 7.58 15.33 -16.36
CA VAL A 346 8.57 14.52 -15.64
C VAL A 346 8.93 13.29 -16.46
N ARG A 347 10.20 13.18 -16.85
CA ARG A 347 10.76 11.98 -17.47
C ARG A 347 11.13 10.99 -16.40
N THR A 348 10.32 9.96 -16.23
CA THR A 348 10.55 8.95 -15.21
C THR A 348 11.57 7.90 -15.64
N THR A 349 11.94 7.07 -14.67
CA THR A 349 12.81 5.91 -14.89
C THR A 349 12.02 4.62 -15.18
N LEU A 350 10.69 4.69 -15.15
CA LEU A 350 9.82 3.53 -15.33
C LEU A 350 10.03 2.86 -16.68
N ASP A 351 10.09 1.54 -16.67
CA ASP A 351 10.00 0.71 -17.86
C ASP A 351 8.65 -0.01 -17.86
N ARG A 352 7.73 0.38 -18.77
CA ARG A 352 6.36 -0.16 -18.81
C ARG A 352 6.33 -1.69 -18.94
N ASN A 353 7.27 -2.27 -19.68
CA ASN A 353 7.31 -3.71 -19.88
C ASN A 353 7.74 -4.45 -18.60
N ILE A 354 8.75 -3.93 -17.89
CA ILE A 354 9.19 -4.49 -16.61
C ILE A 354 8.10 -4.29 -15.55
N GLN A 355 7.43 -3.13 -15.54
CA GLN A 355 6.30 -2.84 -14.67
C GLN A 355 5.17 -3.86 -14.85
N LYS A 356 4.75 -4.06 -16.08
CA LYS A 356 3.71 -5.04 -16.42
C LYS A 356 4.11 -6.46 -16.03
N ALA A 357 5.34 -6.87 -16.33
CA ALA A 357 5.83 -8.19 -15.93
C ALA A 357 5.85 -8.37 -14.40
N ALA A 358 6.13 -7.31 -13.65
CA ALA A 358 6.08 -7.33 -12.19
C ALA A 358 4.64 -7.49 -11.68
N GLU A 359 3.70 -6.69 -12.18
CA GLU A 359 2.26 -6.77 -11.85
C GLU A 359 1.68 -8.16 -12.16
N GLU A 360 1.88 -8.63 -13.38
CA GLU A 360 1.41 -9.95 -13.83
C GLU A 360 2.03 -11.08 -13.01
N SER A 361 3.29 -10.95 -12.60
CA SER A 361 3.94 -11.97 -11.79
C SER A 361 3.35 -12.06 -10.38
N LEU A 362 3.12 -10.92 -9.73
CA LEU A 362 2.52 -10.90 -8.39
C LEU A 362 1.07 -11.41 -8.43
N GLU A 363 0.26 -10.89 -9.37
CA GLU A 363 -1.15 -11.32 -9.52
C GLU A 363 -1.27 -12.80 -9.86
N PHE A 364 -0.41 -13.33 -10.74
CA PHE A 364 -0.39 -14.75 -11.05
C PHE A 364 -0.22 -15.60 -9.79
N HIS A 365 0.76 -15.28 -8.94
CA HIS A 365 1.04 -16.08 -7.75
C HIS A 365 -0.03 -15.90 -6.65
N LEU A 366 -0.57 -14.68 -6.48
CA LEU A 366 -1.67 -14.45 -5.55
C LEU A 366 -2.96 -15.16 -5.98
N ARG A 367 -3.28 -15.13 -7.27
CA ARG A 367 -4.47 -15.80 -7.81
C ARG A 367 -4.35 -17.32 -7.73
N GLN A 368 -3.18 -17.87 -8.07
CA GLN A 368 -2.97 -19.30 -8.14
C GLN A 368 -2.83 -19.94 -6.74
N TYR A 369 -2.11 -19.28 -5.84
CA TYR A 369 -1.67 -19.87 -4.57
C TYR A 369 -2.15 -19.11 -3.33
N GLY A 370 -2.77 -17.95 -3.48
CA GLY A 370 -3.14 -17.08 -2.37
C GLY A 370 -4.04 -17.77 -1.33
N LYS A 371 -5.02 -18.56 -1.77
CA LYS A 371 -5.89 -19.33 -0.86
C LYS A 371 -5.15 -20.46 -0.15
N GLU A 372 -4.27 -21.16 -0.85
CA GLU A 372 -3.48 -22.27 -0.30
C GLU A 372 -2.60 -21.77 0.85
N TYR A 373 -1.87 -20.68 0.61
CA TYR A 373 -0.94 -20.11 1.60
C TYR A 373 -1.59 -19.08 2.54
N ASN A 374 -2.88 -18.79 2.41
CA ASN A 374 -3.56 -17.73 3.18
C ASN A 374 -2.83 -16.38 3.06
N VAL A 375 -2.54 -15.96 1.84
CA VAL A 375 -1.88 -14.69 1.52
C VAL A 375 -2.72 -13.88 0.55
N SER A 376 -2.88 -12.59 0.82
CA SER A 376 -3.74 -11.68 0.05
C SER A 376 -2.98 -10.59 -0.67
N GLU A 377 -1.78 -10.21 -0.21
CA GLU A 377 -1.04 -9.07 -0.68
C GLU A 377 0.40 -9.42 -1.07
N ALA A 378 0.93 -8.64 -2.02
CA ALA A 378 2.32 -8.69 -2.41
C ALA A 378 2.79 -7.31 -2.89
N ALA A 379 4.08 -7.06 -2.79
CA ALA A 379 4.71 -5.84 -3.30
C ALA A 379 6.10 -6.14 -3.85
N THR A 380 6.52 -5.34 -4.84
CA THR A 380 7.87 -5.45 -5.41
C THR A 380 8.41 -4.12 -5.88
N VAL A 381 9.74 -4.01 -5.88
CA VAL A 381 10.49 -2.92 -6.48
C VAL A 381 11.61 -3.52 -7.32
N VAL A 382 11.78 -3.03 -8.54
CA VAL A 382 12.89 -3.38 -9.43
C VAL A 382 13.75 -2.14 -9.67
N LEU A 383 15.01 -2.19 -9.26
CA LEU A 383 16.02 -1.17 -9.49
C LEU A 383 16.97 -1.61 -10.60
N ALA A 384 17.36 -0.70 -11.47
CA ALA A 384 18.59 -0.87 -12.24
C ALA A 384 19.83 -0.54 -11.35
N ASN A 385 21.01 -0.91 -11.81
CA ASN A 385 22.21 -0.72 -11.01
C ASN A 385 22.57 0.76 -10.79
N ASP A 386 22.08 1.67 -11.63
CA ASP A 386 22.24 3.12 -11.45
C ASP A 386 21.31 3.72 -10.35
N GLY A 387 20.48 2.91 -9.71
CA GLY A 387 19.50 3.32 -8.70
C GLY A 387 18.15 3.74 -9.28
N SER A 388 17.97 3.74 -10.62
CA SER A 388 16.68 4.07 -11.23
C SER A 388 15.65 2.98 -10.98
N VAL A 389 14.43 3.36 -10.56
CA VAL A 389 13.31 2.44 -10.35
C VAL A 389 12.67 2.12 -11.69
N ARG A 390 12.79 0.86 -12.13
CA ARG A 390 12.23 0.37 -13.39
C ARG A 390 10.81 -0.13 -13.26
N ALA A 391 10.46 -0.65 -12.07
CA ALA A 391 9.10 -1.06 -11.73
C ALA A 391 8.87 -0.92 -10.24
N LEU A 392 7.61 -0.62 -9.87
CA LEU A 392 7.15 -0.54 -8.49
C LEU A 392 5.70 -0.97 -8.41
N VAL A 393 5.42 -2.03 -7.66
CA VAL A 393 4.08 -2.54 -7.40
C VAL A 393 3.83 -2.52 -5.90
N GLY A 394 2.91 -1.68 -5.46
CA GLY A 394 2.63 -1.43 -4.04
C GLY A 394 1.51 -2.29 -3.44
N GLY A 395 0.90 -3.18 -4.20
CA GLY A 395 -0.20 -4.04 -3.78
C GLY A 395 -0.85 -4.74 -4.95
N ARG A 396 -1.85 -5.56 -4.66
CA ARG A 396 -2.56 -6.36 -5.65
C ARG A 396 -3.46 -5.53 -6.55
N ASP A 397 -4.22 -4.61 -5.97
CA ASP A 397 -5.21 -3.79 -6.67
C ASP A 397 -5.21 -2.37 -6.08
N TYR A 398 -4.78 -1.40 -6.89
CA TYR A 398 -4.73 0.01 -6.50
C TYR A 398 -6.12 0.58 -6.22
N GLY A 399 -7.14 0.16 -6.96
CA GLY A 399 -8.51 0.62 -6.75
C GLY A 399 -9.15 0.10 -5.46
N GLU A 400 -8.70 -1.06 -4.95
CA GLU A 400 -9.10 -1.56 -3.64
C GLU A 400 -8.30 -0.93 -2.51
N SER A 401 -7.00 -0.68 -2.72
CA SER A 401 -6.10 -0.12 -1.73
C SER A 401 -5.01 0.71 -2.37
N GLN A 402 -5.05 2.03 -2.17
CA GLN A 402 -4.01 2.97 -2.61
C GLN A 402 -2.78 2.97 -1.70
N PHE A 403 -2.83 2.20 -0.60
CA PHE A 403 -1.69 2.08 0.32
C PHE A 403 -0.51 1.40 -0.37
N ASN A 404 0.55 2.16 -0.61
CA ASN A 404 1.75 1.69 -1.29
C ASN A 404 2.63 0.87 -0.34
N ARG A 405 2.47 -0.46 -0.36
CA ARG A 405 3.23 -1.37 0.52
C ARG A 405 4.71 -1.41 0.16
N ALA A 406 5.05 -1.06 -1.08
CA ALA A 406 6.44 -1.04 -1.52
C ALA A 406 7.26 0.06 -0.83
N THR A 407 6.65 1.21 -0.52
CA THR A 407 7.34 2.40 -0.01
C THR A 407 6.94 2.80 1.41
N ARG A 408 5.75 2.38 1.89
CA ARG A 408 5.18 2.82 3.18
C ARG A 408 4.99 1.70 4.19
N ALA A 409 4.82 0.44 3.77
CA ALA A 409 4.65 -0.66 4.70
C ALA A 409 5.98 -1.04 5.35
N LEU A 410 6.06 -0.88 6.66
CA LEU A 410 7.15 -1.40 7.47
C LEU A 410 6.85 -2.85 7.84
N ARG A 411 7.68 -3.79 7.35
CA ARG A 411 7.53 -5.23 7.55
C ARG A 411 8.82 -5.86 8.03
N GLN A 412 8.73 -6.79 8.96
CA GLN A 412 9.94 -7.45 9.48
C GLN A 412 10.72 -8.13 8.37
N ALA A 413 12.00 -7.79 8.26
CA ALA A 413 12.86 -8.32 7.21
C ALA A 413 13.17 -9.82 7.36
N GLY A 414 13.15 -10.33 8.60
CA GLY A 414 13.54 -11.70 8.89
C GLY A 414 14.96 -12.01 8.37
N SER A 415 15.18 -13.21 7.88
CA SER A 415 16.50 -13.63 7.40
C SER A 415 17.03 -12.87 6.19
N SER A 416 16.24 -12.03 5.50
CA SER A 416 16.77 -11.15 4.44
C SER A 416 17.67 -10.03 4.98
N PHE A 417 17.61 -9.76 6.29
CA PHE A 417 18.52 -8.81 6.96
C PHE A 417 19.94 -9.37 7.19
N LYS A 418 20.12 -10.68 7.23
CA LYS A 418 21.43 -11.30 7.54
C LYS A 418 22.59 -10.81 6.67
N PRO A 419 22.44 -10.56 5.36
CA PRO A 419 23.54 -10.03 4.54
C PRO A 419 24.18 -8.75 5.09
N TYR A 420 23.43 -7.86 5.74
CA TYR A 420 23.99 -6.65 6.37
C TYR A 420 24.93 -7.00 7.55
N VAL A 421 24.56 -8.02 8.34
CA VAL A 421 25.41 -8.52 9.44
C VAL A 421 26.69 -9.15 8.91
N TYR A 422 26.58 -9.97 7.85
CA TYR A 422 27.73 -10.60 7.21
C TYR A 422 28.63 -9.57 6.51
N ALA A 423 28.05 -8.57 5.84
CA ALA A 423 28.80 -7.49 5.23
C ALA A 423 29.60 -6.69 6.28
N ALA A 424 29.02 -6.39 7.43
CA ALA A 424 29.74 -5.76 8.54
C ALA A 424 30.89 -6.66 9.07
N ALA A 425 30.69 -7.99 9.04
CA ALA A 425 31.74 -8.93 9.41
C ALA A 425 32.90 -8.96 8.38
N MET A 426 32.58 -8.88 7.07
CA MET A 426 33.63 -8.75 6.02
C MET A 426 34.41 -7.45 6.18
N GLU A 427 33.76 -6.32 6.51
CA GLU A 427 34.42 -5.04 6.81
C GLU A 427 35.37 -5.13 8.00
N LYS A 428 35.13 -6.04 8.92
CA LYS A 428 36.02 -6.33 10.06
C LYS A 428 37.15 -7.35 9.73
N GLY A 429 37.25 -7.77 8.47
CA GLY A 429 38.30 -8.65 7.98
C GLY A 429 38.01 -10.16 8.05
N LEU A 430 36.75 -10.55 8.40
CA LEU A 430 36.33 -11.94 8.22
C LEU A 430 36.18 -12.22 6.72
N THR A 431 36.30 -13.51 6.34
CA THR A 431 36.20 -13.94 4.94
C THR A 431 35.11 -15.00 4.76
N PRO A 432 34.66 -15.27 3.54
CA PRO A 432 33.71 -16.34 3.25
C PRO A 432 34.08 -17.71 3.81
N SER A 433 35.37 -18.00 3.90
CA SER A 433 35.90 -19.26 4.42
C SER A 433 36.17 -19.27 5.92
N THR A 434 35.94 -18.14 6.63
CA THR A 434 36.10 -18.09 8.09
C THR A 434 35.18 -19.11 8.76
N ILE A 435 35.80 -19.99 9.57
CA ILE A 435 35.07 -21.04 10.30
C ILE A 435 34.46 -20.47 11.57
N VAL A 436 33.15 -20.67 11.74
CA VAL A 436 32.38 -20.31 12.93
C VAL A 436 31.64 -21.51 13.46
N SER A 437 31.22 -21.42 14.74
CA SER A 437 30.45 -22.49 15.37
C SER A 437 28.93 -22.23 15.20
N ASP A 438 28.23 -23.12 14.51
CA ASP A 438 26.77 -23.20 14.58
C ASP A 438 26.39 -24.15 15.73
N ALA A 439 26.26 -23.61 16.92
CA ALA A 439 25.90 -24.30 18.17
C ALA A 439 24.91 -23.44 18.96
N PRO A 440 24.25 -23.99 19.97
CA PRO A 440 23.41 -23.22 20.87
C PRO A 440 24.14 -21.95 21.35
N ILE A 441 23.42 -20.84 21.36
CA ILE A 441 23.97 -19.53 21.74
C ILE A 441 22.94 -18.76 22.53
N SER A 442 23.42 -18.06 23.59
CA SER A 442 22.63 -17.13 24.38
C SER A 442 23.29 -15.74 24.35
N TRP A 443 22.46 -14.70 24.29
CA TRP A 443 22.87 -13.32 24.41
C TRP A 443 22.00 -12.65 25.48
N GLY A 444 22.46 -12.67 26.74
CA GLY A 444 21.64 -12.39 27.89
C GLY A 444 20.49 -13.43 28.00
N ASN A 445 19.28 -12.96 28.14
CA ASN A 445 18.08 -13.78 28.24
C ASN A 445 17.52 -14.29 26.90
N TRP A 446 18.22 -14.08 25.77
CA TRP A 446 17.76 -14.48 24.45
C TRP A 446 18.62 -15.64 23.90
N SER A 447 17.94 -16.73 23.51
CA SER A 447 18.55 -17.95 23.00
C SER A 447 17.89 -18.39 21.69
N PRO A 448 18.26 -17.83 20.53
CA PRO A 448 17.67 -18.17 19.26
C PRO A 448 18.05 -19.57 18.80
N ARG A 449 17.12 -20.22 18.04
CA ARG A 449 17.32 -21.53 17.46
C ARG A 449 17.31 -21.44 15.92
N ASN A 450 17.98 -22.39 15.26
CA ASN A 450 17.83 -22.58 13.81
C ASN A 450 16.42 -23.04 13.47
N TYR A 451 15.99 -22.79 12.22
CA TYR A 451 14.67 -23.15 11.74
C TYR A 451 14.37 -24.65 11.91
N GLY A 452 15.33 -25.53 11.54
CA GLY A 452 15.24 -26.98 11.70
C GLY A 452 15.54 -27.51 13.10
N ARG A 453 15.72 -26.62 14.11
CA ARG A 453 16.07 -26.93 15.51
C ARG A 453 17.37 -27.74 15.70
N SER A 454 18.13 -28.01 14.63
CA SER A 454 19.42 -28.69 14.64
C SER A 454 20.56 -27.70 14.43
N PHE A 455 21.76 -28.09 14.82
CA PHE A 455 22.99 -27.32 14.66
C PHE A 455 23.99 -28.10 13.80
N ALA A 456 24.75 -27.40 12.98
CA ALA A 456 25.69 -27.98 12.03
C ALA A 456 27.14 -28.08 12.56
N GLY A 457 27.41 -27.58 13.77
CA GLY A 457 28.75 -27.57 14.32
C GLY A 457 29.66 -26.50 13.68
N ARG A 458 30.89 -26.87 13.32
CA ARG A 458 31.83 -25.95 12.65
C ARG A 458 31.47 -25.81 11.17
N VAL A 459 31.20 -24.60 10.73
CA VAL A 459 30.83 -24.26 9.33
C VAL A 459 31.60 -23.02 8.89
N ASP A 460 31.85 -22.88 7.60
CA ASP A 460 32.29 -21.60 7.04
C ASP A 460 31.11 -20.60 6.94
N LEU A 461 31.45 -19.30 6.82
CA LEU A 461 30.43 -18.24 6.72
C LEU A 461 29.55 -18.39 5.47
N THR A 462 30.09 -18.87 4.37
CA THR A 462 29.34 -19.16 3.15
C THR A 462 28.22 -20.17 3.40
N THR A 463 28.55 -21.32 3.98
CA THR A 463 27.60 -22.37 4.32
C THR A 463 26.54 -21.86 5.32
N ALA A 464 26.96 -21.08 6.31
CA ALA A 464 26.05 -20.49 7.28
C ALA A 464 25.04 -19.53 6.65
N LEU A 465 25.45 -18.68 5.71
CA LEU A 465 24.57 -17.76 4.98
C LEU A 465 23.65 -18.50 4.01
N VAL A 466 24.16 -19.44 3.25
CA VAL A 466 23.44 -20.27 2.27
C VAL A 466 22.33 -21.10 2.92
N ARG A 467 22.63 -21.72 4.08
CA ARG A 467 21.66 -22.46 4.89
C ARG A 467 20.81 -21.57 5.79
N SER A 468 21.10 -20.26 5.82
CA SER A 468 20.40 -19.26 6.62
C SER A 468 20.38 -19.59 8.13
N LEU A 469 21.49 -20.11 8.69
CA LEU A 469 21.60 -20.47 10.09
C LEU A 469 21.40 -19.21 10.97
N ASN A 470 20.71 -19.37 12.11
CA ASN A 470 20.37 -18.25 13.00
C ASN A 470 21.46 -17.99 14.05
N SER A 471 22.12 -19.03 14.56
CA SER A 471 23.14 -18.91 15.60
C SER A 471 24.35 -18.09 15.13
N VAL A 472 24.71 -18.20 13.84
CA VAL A 472 25.93 -17.59 13.28
C VAL A 472 25.86 -16.06 13.25
N PRO A 473 24.85 -15.37 12.66
CA PRO A 473 24.78 -13.91 12.70
C PRO A 473 24.67 -13.36 14.13
N VAL A 474 24.04 -14.11 15.05
CA VAL A 474 24.01 -13.74 16.48
C VAL A 474 25.43 -13.80 17.09
N ARG A 475 26.19 -14.85 16.78
CA ARG A 475 27.58 -14.98 17.20
C ARG A 475 28.47 -13.90 16.60
N LEU A 476 28.32 -13.61 15.30
CA LEU A 476 29.05 -12.52 14.66
C LEU A 476 28.81 -11.18 15.37
N ALA A 477 27.56 -10.85 15.65
CA ALA A 477 27.23 -9.59 16.31
C ALA A 477 27.64 -9.56 17.78
N ARG A 478 27.50 -10.67 18.53
CA ARG A 478 27.84 -10.71 19.94
C ARG A 478 29.36 -10.70 20.16
N ASP A 479 30.09 -11.50 19.37
CA ASP A 479 31.50 -11.83 19.67
C ASP A 479 32.48 -10.96 18.86
N TYR A 480 32.07 -10.41 17.70
CA TYR A 480 32.96 -9.70 16.77
C TYR A 480 32.58 -8.26 16.44
N LEU A 481 31.27 -7.93 16.42
CA LEU A 481 30.79 -6.68 15.82
C LEU A 481 30.13 -5.70 16.80
N THR A 482 29.31 -6.16 17.73
CA THR A 482 28.18 -5.43 18.34
C THR A 482 27.09 -5.12 17.30
N THR A 483 25.99 -4.44 17.72
CA THR A 483 24.90 -4.06 16.78
C THR A 483 25.14 -2.73 16.06
N ALA A 484 25.86 -1.80 16.68
CA ALA A 484 26.05 -0.45 16.16
C ALA A 484 26.72 -0.37 14.77
N PRO A 485 27.81 -1.10 14.46
CA PRO A 485 28.39 -1.12 13.11
C PRO A 485 27.43 -1.65 12.05
N VAL A 486 26.57 -2.63 12.40
CA VAL A 486 25.58 -3.16 11.45
C VAL A 486 24.53 -2.10 11.14
N VAL A 487 24.02 -1.36 12.14
CA VAL A 487 23.08 -0.25 11.95
C VAL A 487 23.71 0.84 11.08
N ALA A 488 24.96 1.25 11.40
CA ALA A 488 25.65 2.29 10.66
C ALA A 488 25.86 1.89 9.18
N LEU A 489 26.30 0.65 8.94
CA LEU A 489 26.49 0.12 7.58
C LEU A 489 25.18 0.09 6.81
N THR A 490 24.09 -0.43 7.41
CA THR A 490 22.77 -0.51 6.78
C THR A 490 22.29 0.88 6.36
N LYS A 491 22.46 1.88 7.23
CA LYS A 491 22.16 3.27 6.91
C LYS A 491 23.01 3.84 5.78
N ALA A 492 24.34 3.58 5.80
CA ALA A 492 25.25 3.98 4.73
C ALA A 492 24.88 3.34 3.38
N MET A 493 24.29 2.15 3.39
CA MET A 493 23.77 1.47 2.19
C MET A 493 22.44 2.06 1.66
N GLY A 494 21.97 3.17 2.22
CA GLY A 494 20.80 3.90 1.73
C GLY A 494 19.45 3.39 2.27
N VAL A 495 19.45 2.58 3.32
CA VAL A 495 18.23 2.15 4.02
C VAL A 495 17.74 3.30 4.91
N GLU A 496 16.50 3.76 4.68
CA GLU A 496 15.87 4.85 5.44
C GLU A 496 14.99 4.35 6.58
N SER A 497 14.51 3.10 6.50
CA SER A 497 13.74 2.47 7.58
C SER A 497 14.51 2.50 8.90
N PRO A 498 13.82 2.75 10.04
CA PRO A 498 14.48 2.81 11.34
C PRO A 498 14.95 1.41 11.77
N ILE A 499 16.26 1.20 11.80
CA ILE A 499 16.85 -0.07 12.23
C ILE A 499 17.15 0.00 13.74
N SER A 500 16.51 -0.89 14.49
CA SER A 500 16.71 -1.01 15.94
C SER A 500 18.14 -1.43 16.26
N SER A 501 18.73 -0.88 17.32
CA SER A 501 20.01 -1.34 17.87
C SER A 501 19.88 -2.54 18.83
N HIS A 502 18.64 -3.03 19.07
CA HIS A 502 18.44 -4.20 19.92
C HIS A 502 19.04 -5.47 19.32
N LYS A 503 19.58 -6.35 20.15
CA LYS A 503 20.30 -7.58 19.75
C LYS A 503 19.56 -8.50 18.77
N THR A 504 18.22 -8.50 18.82
CA THR A 504 17.40 -9.34 17.92
C THR A 504 17.39 -8.87 16.47
N MET A 505 17.79 -7.60 16.19
CA MET A 505 17.84 -7.05 14.84
C MET A 505 18.71 -7.89 13.88
N VAL A 506 19.72 -8.58 14.37
CA VAL A 506 20.61 -9.42 13.55
C VAL A 506 19.89 -10.60 12.88
N LEU A 507 18.67 -10.93 13.34
CA LEU A 507 17.77 -11.89 12.71
C LEU A 507 16.63 -11.22 11.95
N GLY A 508 16.66 -9.88 11.80
CA GLY A 508 15.71 -9.11 11.01
C GLY A 508 14.38 -8.84 11.73
N THR A 509 14.42 -8.61 13.04
CA THR A 509 13.24 -8.13 13.77
C THR A 509 12.94 -6.65 13.52
N SER A 510 13.91 -5.88 12.97
CA SER A 510 13.64 -4.54 12.46
C SER A 510 12.75 -4.61 11.22
N GLU A 511 11.86 -3.64 11.11
CA GLU A 511 10.95 -3.52 9.99
C GLU A 511 11.56 -2.66 8.89
N MET A 512 11.32 -3.04 7.64
CA MET A 512 11.86 -2.36 6.45
C MET A 512 10.79 -2.30 5.37
N THR A 513 10.89 -1.30 4.50
CA THR A 513 10.10 -1.25 3.27
C THR A 513 10.70 -2.16 2.19
N VAL A 514 9.91 -2.52 1.19
CA VAL A 514 10.39 -3.26 0.00
C VAL A 514 11.42 -2.42 -0.76
N MET A 515 11.19 -1.10 -0.84
CA MET A 515 12.10 -0.15 -1.45
C MET A 515 13.47 -0.14 -0.75
N ASP A 516 13.49 -0.13 0.57
CA ASP A 516 14.76 -0.13 1.33
C ASP A 516 15.53 -1.44 1.20
N GLN A 517 14.82 -2.57 1.16
CA GLN A 517 15.47 -3.86 0.89
C GLN A 517 16.10 -3.89 -0.50
N ALA A 518 15.41 -3.39 -1.53
CA ALA A 518 15.98 -3.29 -2.87
C ALA A 518 17.18 -2.32 -2.90
N THR A 519 17.08 -1.16 -2.24
CA THR A 519 18.14 -0.16 -2.17
C THR A 519 19.41 -0.71 -1.50
N GLY A 520 19.27 -1.34 -0.34
CA GLY A 520 20.41 -1.90 0.37
C GLY A 520 21.12 -3.02 -0.41
N PHE A 521 20.35 -3.92 -1.06
CA PHE A 521 20.94 -4.98 -1.88
C PHE A 521 21.56 -4.46 -3.19
N ASN A 522 21.09 -3.34 -3.72
CA ASN A 522 21.68 -2.70 -4.90
C ASN A 522 23.15 -2.30 -4.67
N VAL A 523 23.55 -2.04 -3.41
CA VAL A 523 24.96 -1.77 -3.05
C VAL A 523 25.86 -2.97 -3.33
N PHE A 524 25.40 -4.19 -3.06
CA PHE A 524 26.12 -5.42 -3.39
C PHE A 524 26.28 -5.58 -4.91
N ALA A 525 25.19 -5.35 -5.66
CA ALA A 525 25.20 -5.40 -7.13
C ALA A 525 26.18 -4.37 -7.76
N ASN A 526 26.47 -3.29 -7.04
CA ASN A 526 27.36 -2.19 -7.44
C ASN A 526 28.75 -2.26 -6.77
N ALA A 527 29.21 -3.44 -6.38
CA ALA A 527 30.53 -3.63 -5.76
C ALA A 527 30.81 -2.65 -4.60
N GLY A 528 29.79 -2.41 -3.75
CA GLY A 528 29.89 -1.59 -2.55
C GLY A 528 29.57 -0.09 -2.74
N MET A 529 29.20 0.35 -3.94
CA MET A 529 28.78 1.72 -4.21
C MET A 529 27.29 1.90 -3.94
N ALA A 530 26.93 2.79 -3.01
CA ALA A 530 25.56 3.23 -2.80
C ALA A 530 25.16 4.25 -3.86
N ARG A 531 24.03 4.01 -4.49
CA ARG A 531 23.44 4.88 -5.50
C ARG A 531 22.03 5.29 -5.06
N ASN A 532 21.74 6.58 -5.25
CA ASN A 532 20.44 7.09 -4.85
C ASN A 532 19.34 6.49 -5.71
N ARG A 533 18.35 5.86 -5.05
CA ARG A 533 17.12 5.46 -5.74
C ARG A 533 16.39 6.68 -6.24
N HIS A 534 15.84 6.62 -7.46
CA HIS A 534 15.15 7.75 -8.06
C HIS A 534 14.03 7.31 -9.00
N ALA A 535 12.98 8.13 -9.02
CA ALA A 535 11.79 7.94 -9.84
C ALA A 535 11.91 8.55 -11.23
N PHE A 536 12.76 9.57 -11.39
CA PHE A 536 12.84 10.38 -12.61
C PHE A 536 14.27 10.85 -12.88
N THR A 537 14.53 11.14 -14.14
CA THR A 537 15.81 11.66 -14.63
C THR A 537 15.76 13.15 -14.89
N GLN A 538 14.59 13.70 -15.29
CA GLN A 538 14.44 15.11 -15.60
C GLN A 538 13.05 15.62 -15.19
N ILE A 539 13.02 16.89 -14.77
CA ILE A 539 11.79 17.69 -14.64
C ILE A 539 11.90 18.84 -15.61
N LEU A 540 10.89 19.01 -16.45
CA LEU A 540 10.80 20.04 -17.46
C LEU A 540 9.60 20.96 -17.16
N ALA A 541 9.71 22.21 -17.55
CA ALA A 541 8.59 23.12 -17.64
C ALA A 541 7.72 22.78 -18.88
N SER A 542 6.54 23.39 -18.99
CA SER A 542 5.61 23.18 -20.11
C SER A 542 6.18 23.59 -21.48
N ASP A 543 7.16 24.51 -21.50
CA ASP A 543 7.89 24.95 -22.69
C ASP A 543 9.06 24.03 -23.06
N GLY A 544 9.30 22.94 -22.31
CA GLY A 544 10.37 21.98 -22.52
C GLY A 544 11.71 22.35 -21.88
N LYS A 545 11.80 23.49 -21.17
CA LYS A 545 13.02 23.88 -20.43
C LYS A 545 13.29 22.90 -19.29
N VAL A 546 14.53 22.40 -19.19
CA VAL A 546 14.95 21.50 -18.10
C VAL A 546 15.15 22.30 -16.82
N LEU A 547 14.28 22.04 -15.83
CA LEU A 547 14.33 22.65 -14.50
C LEU A 547 15.26 21.88 -13.56
N TRP A 548 15.23 20.54 -13.64
CA TRP A 548 16.05 19.65 -12.82
C TRP A 548 16.54 18.46 -13.63
N ASP A 549 17.78 18.04 -13.39
CA ASP A 549 18.40 16.90 -14.06
C ASP A 549 19.15 16.04 -13.05
N PHE A 550 18.89 14.73 -13.05
CA PHE A 550 19.48 13.80 -12.07
C PHE A 550 21.02 13.82 -12.11
N GLY A 551 21.62 13.89 -13.29
CA GLY A 551 23.08 13.88 -13.43
C GLY A 551 23.75 15.13 -12.84
N ARG A 552 23.05 16.25 -12.87
CA ARG A 552 23.52 17.57 -12.39
C ARG A 552 23.18 17.81 -10.91
N ASP A 553 21.94 17.52 -10.51
CA ASP A 553 21.33 18.05 -9.28
C ASP A 553 21.19 17.00 -8.17
N ALA A 554 21.31 15.71 -8.49
CA ALA A 554 21.21 14.65 -7.50
C ALA A 554 22.51 14.46 -6.70
N PRO A 555 22.42 13.97 -5.46
CA PRO A 555 23.60 13.61 -4.69
C PRO A 555 24.46 12.56 -5.41
N LYS A 556 25.78 12.73 -5.35
CA LYS A 556 26.69 11.78 -6.00
C LYS A 556 26.71 10.43 -5.29
N PRO A 557 26.91 9.32 -6.02
CA PRO A 557 27.14 8.01 -5.42
C PRO A 557 28.32 8.04 -4.44
N HIS A 558 28.23 7.25 -3.37
CA HIS A 558 29.29 7.12 -2.38
C HIS A 558 29.60 5.65 -2.10
N ARG A 559 30.79 5.38 -1.58
CA ARG A 559 31.16 4.03 -1.17
C ARG A 559 30.62 3.74 0.23
N ALA A 560 29.66 2.82 0.32
CA ALA A 560 29.05 2.40 1.57
C ALA A 560 29.70 1.12 2.14
N LEU A 561 30.26 0.29 1.26
CA LEU A 561 30.92 -0.97 1.59
C LEU A 561 32.22 -1.05 0.78
N SER A 562 33.29 -1.56 1.38
CA SER A 562 34.53 -1.77 0.64
C SER A 562 34.28 -2.71 -0.53
N GLU A 563 34.99 -2.51 -1.63
CA GLU A 563 34.86 -3.35 -2.82
C GLU A 563 35.12 -4.80 -2.48
N LYS A 564 36.21 -5.07 -1.73
CA LYS A 564 36.57 -6.40 -1.26
C LYS A 564 35.39 -7.08 -0.55
N ALA A 565 34.81 -6.42 0.47
CA ALA A 565 33.70 -6.98 1.22
C ALA A 565 32.45 -7.21 0.35
N ALA A 566 32.18 -6.31 -0.61
CA ALA A 566 31.07 -6.48 -1.55
C ALA A 566 31.26 -7.70 -2.48
N LEU A 567 32.48 -7.88 -3.04
CA LEU A 567 32.79 -9.04 -3.89
C LEU A 567 32.73 -10.36 -3.12
N GLU A 568 33.24 -10.37 -1.87
CA GLU A 568 33.14 -11.52 -0.97
C GLU A 568 31.67 -11.84 -0.64
N MET A 569 30.84 -10.83 -0.36
CA MET A 569 29.40 -11.01 -0.16
C MET A 569 28.71 -11.59 -1.40
N ASN A 570 29.05 -11.11 -2.60
CA ASN A 570 28.48 -11.61 -3.84
C ASN A 570 28.85 -13.08 -4.07
N SER A 571 30.08 -13.49 -3.77
CA SER A 571 30.53 -14.89 -3.88
C SER A 571 29.73 -15.83 -2.96
N MET A 572 29.24 -15.33 -1.82
CA MET A 572 28.37 -16.09 -0.90
C MET A 572 26.91 -16.04 -1.33
N LEU A 573 26.39 -14.84 -1.68
CA LEU A 573 24.97 -14.62 -2.00
C LEU A 573 24.55 -15.32 -3.29
N VAL A 574 25.44 -15.50 -4.27
CA VAL A 574 25.15 -16.25 -5.50
C VAL A 574 24.82 -17.72 -5.21
N GLN A 575 25.39 -18.29 -4.16
CA GLN A 575 25.16 -19.67 -3.79
C GLN A 575 23.78 -19.92 -3.14
N VAL A 576 23.09 -18.88 -2.71
CA VAL A 576 21.74 -18.98 -2.11
C VAL A 576 20.71 -19.46 -3.15
N PRO A 577 20.63 -18.88 -4.36
CA PRO A 577 19.79 -19.41 -5.44
C PRO A 577 20.35 -20.71 -6.06
N GLU A 578 21.64 -20.92 -6.05
CA GLU A 578 22.24 -22.12 -6.67
C GLU A 578 22.03 -23.39 -5.85
N ARG A 579 22.27 -23.35 -4.56
CA ARG A 579 22.23 -24.53 -3.69
C ARG A 579 21.59 -24.33 -2.32
N GLY A 580 21.10 -23.10 -2.04
CA GLY A 580 20.55 -22.71 -0.75
C GLY A 580 19.03 -22.62 -0.73
N THR A 581 18.54 -21.69 0.09
CA THR A 581 17.11 -21.50 0.35
C THR A 581 16.36 -20.79 -0.79
N GLY A 582 17.07 -20.20 -1.76
CA GLY A 582 16.52 -19.38 -2.85
C GLY A 582 16.45 -20.05 -4.22
N ARG A 583 16.52 -21.38 -4.31
CA ARG A 583 16.66 -22.10 -5.60
C ARG A 583 15.63 -21.75 -6.66
N ARG A 584 14.39 -21.43 -6.26
CA ARG A 584 13.33 -21.07 -7.20
C ARG A 584 13.51 -19.69 -7.86
N ALA A 585 14.49 -18.89 -7.39
CA ALA A 585 14.84 -17.62 -8.01
C ALA A 585 15.94 -17.74 -9.08
N ALA A 586 16.54 -18.90 -9.29
CA ALA A 586 17.60 -19.11 -10.27
C ALA A 586 17.14 -18.77 -11.69
N LEU A 587 18.00 -18.07 -12.46
CA LEU A 587 17.81 -17.79 -13.87
C LEU A 587 18.76 -18.65 -14.71
N THR A 588 18.34 -19.01 -15.91
CA THR A 588 19.16 -19.82 -16.82
C THR A 588 20.19 -19.00 -17.62
N MET A 589 19.87 -17.70 -17.83
CA MET A 589 20.68 -16.82 -18.68
C MET A 589 21.76 -16.02 -17.90
N THR A 590 21.59 -15.79 -16.62
CA THR A 590 22.52 -15.01 -15.80
C THR A 590 22.61 -15.54 -14.38
N ARG A 591 23.72 -15.22 -13.68
CA ARG A 591 23.89 -15.57 -12.27
C ARG A 591 23.01 -14.66 -11.39
N VAL A 592 22.43 -15.25 -10.37
CA VAL A 592 21.56 -14.55 -9.40
C VAL A 592 22.21 -14.64 -8.04
N ALA A 593 22.36 -13.51 -7.37
CA ALA A 593 22.71 -13.45 -5.95
C ALA A 593 21.46 -12.97 -5.17
N GLY A 594 21.27 -13.45 -3.95
CA GLY A 594 20.09 -13.00 -3.18
C GLY A 594 19.95 -13.68 -1.85
N LYS A 595 18.88 -13.35 -1.15
CA LYS A 595 18.54 -13.89 0.16
C LYS A 595 17.06 -14.01 0.38
N THR A 596 16.62 -15.13 0.94
CA THR A 596 15.25 -15.36 1.42
C THR A 596 15.09 -14.76 2.82
N GLY A 597 13.91 -14.20 3.08
CA GLY A 597 13.45 -13.79 4.39
C GLY A 597 12.15 -14.51 4.76
N THR A 598 12.01 -14.90 6.00
CA THR A 598 10.77 -15.44 6.57
C THR A 598 10.75 -15.04 8.03
N THR A 599 9.63 -14.45 8.46
CA THR A 599 9.45 -14.04 9.86
C THR A 599 8.83 -15.15 10.70
N GLN A 600 8.89 -15.00 12.01
CA GLN A 600 8.20 -15.89 12.93
C GLN A 600 6.71 -15.91 12.65
N ASN A 601 6.09 -17.08 12.77
CA ASN A 601 4.67 -17.31 12.46
C ASN A 601 4.30 -17.00 11.00
N TYR A 602 5.27 -16.97 10.07
CA TYR A 602 5.01 -16.78 8.63
C TYR A 602 4.15 -15.56 8.29
N ARG A 603 4.39 -14.41 8.95
CA ARG A 603 3.65 -13.17 8.67
C ARG A 603 4.18 -12.42 7.46
N ASP A 604 5.50 -12.53 7.23
CA ASP A 604 6.18 -11.89 6.10
C ASP A 604 7.09 -12.90 5.41
N ALA A 605 7.01 -12.96 4.10
CA ALA A 605 7.87 -13.77 3.25
C ALA A 605 8.55 -12.89 2.20
N TRP A 606 9.90 -12.98 2.10
CA TRP A 606 10.72 -12.13 1.28
C TRP A 606 11.65 -12.92 0.38
N PHE A 607 11.88 -12.39 -0.83
CA PHE A 607 13.07 -12.69 -1.59
C PHE A 607 13.66 -11.37 -2.11
N VAL A 608 14.92 -11.12 -1.78
CA VAL A 608 15.67 -9.98 -2.30
C VAL A 608 16.84 -10.53 -3.08
N GLY A 609 16.91 -10.19 -4.35
CA GLY A 609 17.94 -10.71 -5.23
C GLY A 609 18.38 -9.73 -6.30
N PHE A 610 19.55 -9.98 -6.87
CA PHE A 610 20.12 -9.12 -7.89
C PHE A 610 20.96 -9.91 -8.90
N THR A 611 21.18 -9.27 -10.03
CA THR A 611 22.04 -9.72 -11.14
C THR A 611 23.03 -8.61 -11.47
N GLY A 612 23.82 -8.76 -12.50
CA GLY A 612 24.65 -7.67 -13.04
C GLY A 612 23.87 -6.50 -13.65
N ASN A 613 22.53 -6.64 -13.86
CA ASN A 613 21.69 -5.63 -14.50
C ASN A 613 20.68 -4.98 -13.54
N PHE A 614 20.03 -5.78 -12.68
CA PHE A 614 18.91 -5.35 -11.85
C PHE A 614 18.98 -5.92 -10.43
N THR A 615 18.41 -5.18 -9.50
CA THR A 615 18.13 -5.61 -8.13
C THR A 615 16.61 -5.57 -7.91
N ALA A 616 16.03 -6.62 -7.34
CA ALA A 616 14.60 -6.58 -7.00
C ALA A 616 14.33 -7.19 -5.63
N ALA A 617 13.40 -6.58 -4.90
CA ALA A 617 12.86 -7.09 -3.66
C ALA A 617 11.38 -7.46 -3.85
N VAL A 618 10.99 -8.63 -3.38
CA VAL A 618 9.62 -9.14 -3.42
C VAL A 618 9.19 -9.53 -2.02
N TRP A 619 8.03 -9.04 -1.63
CA TRP A 619 7.35 -9.35 -0.38
C TRP A 619 5.96 -9.95 -0.63
N PHE A 620 5.57 -10.93 0.21
CA PHE A 620 4.22 -11.46 0.33
C PHE A 620 3.79 -11.46 1.79
N GLY A 621 2.52 -11.12 2.05
CA GLY A 621 1.96 -11.06 3.39
C GLY A 621 0.49 -10.65 3.42
N ASN A 622 -0.02 -10.33 4.62
CA ASN A 622 -1.37 -9.85 4.86
C ASN A 622 -1.32 -8.50 5.60
N ASP A 623 -2.19 -7.56 5.25
CA ASP A 623 -2.23 -6.23 5.89
C ASP A 623 -2.57 -6.31 7.38
N ASN A 624 -3.43 -7.23 7.76
CA ASN A 624 -3.86 -7.46 9.13
C ASN A 624 -2.91 -8.34 9.95
N PHE A 625 -1.69 -8.59 9.46
CA PHE A 625 -0.67 -9.44 10.09
C PHE A 625 -1.11 -10.87 10.38
N THR A 626 -2.20 -11.37 9.79
CA THR A 626 -2.58 -12.79 9.95
C THR A 626 -1.49 -13.68 9.38
N PRO A 627 -1.13 -14.79 10.09
CA PRO A 627 -0.13 -15.71 9.61
C PRO A 627 -0.52 -16.38 8.28
N MET A 628 0.47 -16.51 7.41
CA MET A 628 0.37 -17.35 6.22
C MET A 628 0.61 -18.82 6.59
N LYS A 629 0.11 -19.74 5.75
CA LYS A 629 0.29 -21.20 5.96
C LYS A 629 1.66 -21.64 5.47
N GLU A 630 2.65 -21.61 6.36
CA GLU A 630 4.03 -22.07 6.12
C GLU A 630 4.71 -21.46 4.87
N LEU A 631 4.24 -20.30 4.41
CA LEU A 631 4.83 -19.62 3.28
C LEU A 631 6.20 -19.05 3.65
N THR A 632 7.24 -19.51 2.95
CA THR A 632 8.61 -19.02 3.11
C THR A 632 9.06 -18.19 1.92
N GLY A 633 10.09 -17.36 2.12
CA GLY A 633 10.66 -16.54 1.05
C GLY A 633 11.23 -17.32 -0.13
N GLY A 634 11.53 -18.62 0.05
CA GLY A 634 11.99 -19.51 -1.01
C GLY A 634 10.86 -20.11 -1.89
N VAL A 635 9.60 -19.75 -1.64
CA VAL A 635 8.44 -20.24 -2.39
C VAL A 635 7.89 -19.10 -3.26
N LEU A 636 6.76 -18.49 -2.92
CA LEU A 636 6.11 -17.48 -3.78
C LEU A 636 6.99 -16.26 -4.06
N PRO A 637 7.70 -15.67 -3.06
CA PRO A 637 8.56 -14.53 -3.35
C PRO A 637 9.68 -14.85 -4.34
N ALA A 638 10.35 -16.02 -4.20
CA ALA A 638 11.40 -16.44 -5.10
C ALA A 638 10.87 -16.77 -6.51
N MET A 639 9.71 -17.41 -6.60
CA MET A 639 9.05 -17.73 -7.88
C MET A 639 8.59 -16.45 -8.62
N ALA A 640 7.98 -15.51 -7.90
CA ALA A 640 7.54 -14.25 -8.47
C ALA A 640 8.75 -13.42 -8.95
N TRP A 641 9.80 -13.38 -8.14
CA TRP A 641 11.07 -12.74 -8.52
C TRP A 641 11.63 -13.36 -9.81
N GLN A 642 11.71 -14.68 -9.87
CA GLN A 642 12.22 -15.42 -11.04
C GLN A 642 11.43 -15.09 -12.31
N ARG A 643 10.08 -15.12 -12.22
CA ARG A 643 9.20 -14.89 -13.37
C ARG A 643 9.38 -13.48 -13.94
N MET A 644 9.34 -12.43 -13.11
CA MET A 644 9.50 -11.04 -13.57
C MET A 644 10.92 -10.77 -14.07
N MET A 645 11.95 -11.32 -13.39
CA MET A 645 13.33 -11.08 -13.76
C MET A 645 13.74 -11.86 -15.00
N ALA A 646 13.17 -13.03 -15.23
CA ALA A 646 13.36 -13.74 -16.50
C ALA A 646 12.87 -12.91 -17.70
N TYR A 647 11.77 -12.16 -17.53
CA TYR A 647 11.30 -11.21 -18.53
C TYR A 647 12.21 -9.98 -18.63
N ALA A 648 12.58 -9.37 -17.51
CA ALA A 648 13.39 -8.15 -17.47
C ALA A 648 14.76 -8.30 -18.12
N HIS A 649 15.28 -9.53 -18.24
CA HIS A 649 16.57 -9.83 -18.88
C HIS A 649 16.47 -10.24 -20.35
N GLN A 650 15.28 -10.19 -20.95
CA GLN A 650 15.12 -10.46 -22.39
C GLN A 650 15.60 -9.27 -23.22
N ASN A 651 16.31 -9.57 -24.30
CA ASN A 651 16.76 -8.59 -25.29
C ASN A 651 17.62 -7.44 -24.73
N ILE A 652 18.34 -7.68 -23.65
CA ILE A 652 19.33 -6.74 -23.09
C ILE A 652 20.72 -7.38 -23.02
N GLU A 653 21.74 -6.54 -23.03
CA GLU A 653 23.10 -6.98 -22.74
C GLU A 653 23.20 -7.47 -21.28
N LEU A 654 23.61 -8.73 -21.11
CA LEU A 654 23.76 -9.33 -19.78
C LEU A 654 25.12 -8.95 -19.19
N LYS A 655 25.09 -8.25 -18.05
CA LYS A 655 26.28 -7.85 -17.32
C LYS A 655 26.66 -8.93 -16.30
N PRO A 656 27.98 -9.19 -16.13
CA PRO A 656 28.44 -10.12 -15.11
C PRO A 656 28.19 -9.57 -13.71
N LEU A 657 27.95 -10.47 -12.76
CA LEU A 657 27.80 -10.11 -11.36
C LEU A 657 29.20 -9.87 -10.75
N PRO A 658 29.47 -8.70 -10.15
CA PRO A 658 30.78 -8.40 -9.61
C PRO A 658 31.30 -9.46 -8.62
N GLY A 659 32.56 -9.93 -8.79
CA GLY A 659 33.17 -10.91 -7.90
C GLY A 659 32.69 -12.35 -8.04
N VAL A 660 31.93 -12.67 -9.07
CA VAL A 660 31.38 -14.02 -9.31
C VAL A 660 32.00 -14.63 -10.56
N ASN A 661 32.69 -15.76 -10.39
CA ASN A 661 33.29 -16.52 -11.47
C ASN A 661 32.81 -17.99 -11.44
N PRO A 662 32.45 -18.59 -12.59
CA PRO A 662 32.29 -17.94 -13.90
C PRO A 662 31.15 -16.91 -13.87
N PRO A 663 31.18 -15.87 -14.73
CA PRO A 663 30.21 -14.77 -14.69
C PRO A 663 28.78 -15.19 -15.06
N PHE A 664 28.63 -16.27 -15.81
CA PHE A 664 27.33 -16.82 -16.23
C PHE A 664 27.18 -18.27 -15.76
N PRO A 665 25.92 -18.79 -15.66
CA PRO A 665 25.68 -20.20 -15.36
C PRO A 665 26.41 -21.11 -16.38
N ALA A 666 26.91 -22.25 -15.91
CA ALA A 666 27.45 -23.24 -16.81
C ALA A 666 26.35 -23.70 -17.77
N GLN A 667 26.63 -23.66 -19.08
CA GLN A 667 25.71 -24.24 -20.04
C GLN A 667 25.58 -25.74 -19.75
N PRO A 668 24.35 -26.31 -19.76
CA PRO A 668 24.18 -27.75 -19.63
C PRO A 668 24.96 -28.43 -20.74
N LYS A 669 25.75 -29.47 -20.40
CA LYS A 669 26.58 -30.22 -21.34
C LYS A 669 25.79 -30.82 -22.52
N ASN A 670 24.48 -31.00 -22.33
CA ASN A 670 23.49 -31.26 -23.36
C ASN A 670 22.38 -30.22 -23.16
N PRO A 671 22.26 -29.16 -23.98
CA PRO A 671 21.06 -28.36 -23.99
C PRO A 671 19.90 -29.35 -24.27
N PRO A 672 18.79 -29.30 -23.53
CA PRO A 672 17.60 -29.98 -23.98
C PRO A 672 17.42 -29.56 -25.44
N ALA A 673 17.23 -30.54 -26.32
CA ALA A 673 17.06 -30.28 -27.74
C ALA A 673 16.15 -29.06 -27.85
N GLN A 674 16.65 -27.98 -28.46
CA GLN A 674 15.82 -26.83 -28.75
C GLN A 674 14.68 -27.41 -29.56
N VAL A 675 13.56 -27.65 -28.92
CA VAL A 675 12.31 -27.66 -29.64
C VAL A 675 12.26 -26.26 -30.18
N ALA A 676 12.67 -26.14 -31.43
CA ALA A 676 12.55 -24.88 -32.17
C ALA A 676 11.08 -24.50 -32.05
N ASP A 677 10.81 -23.58 -31.17
CA ASP A 677 9.49 -22.92 -31.13
C ASP A 677 9.47 -22.02 -32.37
N THR A 678 9.18 -22.65 -33.48
CA THR A 678 8.97 -22.01 -34.76
C THR A 678 7.65 -21.27 -34.82
N ARG A 679 7.04 -20.99 -33.64
CA ARG A 679 5.87 -20.14 -33.58
C ARG A 679 6.32 -18.69 -33.63
N PRO A 680 5.82 -17.91 -34.59
CA PRO A 680 5.90 -16.45 -34.52
C PRO A 680 5.33 -16.02 -33.15
N HIS A 681 5.90 -15.00 -32.53
CA HIS A 681 5.31 -14.35 -31.35
C HIS A 681 3.93 -13.77 -31.71
N GLU A 682 2.93 -14.64 -31.85
CA GLU A 682 1.55 -14.23 -31.70
C GLU A 682 1.35 -13.91 -30.22
N THR A 683 0.93 -12.68 -29.95
CA THR A 683 0.27 -12.28 -28.71
C THR A 683 -0.52 -13.47 -28.22
N MET A 684 -0.33 -13.89 -26.94
CA MET A 684 -1.07 -14.99 -26.35
C MET A 684 -2.57 -14.73 -26.48
N ALA A 685 -3.09 -15.09 -27.65
CA ALA A 685 -4.51 -15.35 -27.79
C ALA A 685 -4.82 -16.52 -26.85
N ALA A 686 -5.88 -16.37 -26.06
CA ALA A 686 -6.39 -17.47 -25.26
C ALA A 686 -6.43 -18.73 -26.14
N PRO A 687 -6.08 -19.92 -25.64
CA PRO A 687 -6.12 -21.14 -26.43
C PRO A 687 -7.49 -21.18 -27.11
N PRO A 688 -7.55 -21.52 -28.41
CA PRO A 688 -8.80 -21.55 -29.14
C PRO A 688 -9.74 -22.45 -28.33
N ARG A 689 -10.81 -21.89 -27.80
CA ARG A 689 -11.85 -22.69 -27.15
C ARG A 689 -12.38 -23.62 -28.23
N VAL A 690 -11.99 -24.87 -28.18
CA VAL A 690 -12.57 -25.88 -29.04
C VAL A 690 -14.07 -25.88 -28.71
N LEU A 691 -14.84 -25.41 -29.68
CA LEU A 691 -16.30 -25.37 -29.53
C LEU A 691 -16.78 -26.80 -29.29
N SER A 692 -17.68 -26.96 -28.35
CA SER A 692 -18.30 -28.27 -28.15
C SER A 692 -18.93 -28.77 -29.46
N PRO A 693 -19.00 -30.08 -29.72
CA PRO A 693 -19.64 -30.60 -30.95
C PRO A 693 -21.05 -30.03 -31.19
N LEU A 694 -21.78 -29.74 -30.11
CA LEU A 694 -23.09 -29.12 -30.16
C LEU A 694 -23.00 -27.66 -30.64
N ALA A 695 -22.05 -26.88 -30.11
CA ALA A 695 -21.85 -25.49 -30.52
C ALA A 695 -21.39 -25.39 -31.97
N THR A 696 -20.53 -26.31 -32.43
CA THR A 696 -20.12 -26.41 -33.86
C THR A 696 -21.29 -26.72 -34.74
N LYS A 697 -22.19 -27.64 -34.34
CA LYS A 697 -23.40 -27.99 -35.10
C LYS A 697 -24.35 -26.79 -35.21
N ILE A 698 -24.61 -26.09 -34.08
CA ILE A 698 -25.46 -24.91 -34.06
C ILE A 698 -24.93 -23.79 -34.93
N LEU A 699 -23.62 -23.52 -34.88
CA LEU A 699 -22.98 -22.52 -35.72
C LEU A 699 -23.06 -22.88 -37.22
N LYS A 700 -22.91 -24.16 -37.56
CA LYS A 700 -23.07 -24.63 -38.92
C LYS A 700 -24.52 -24.47 -39.42
N GLU A 701 -25.52 -24.85 -38.59
CA GLU A 701 -26.93 -24.64 -38.92
C GLU A 701 -27.30 -23.15 -39.07
N LEU A 702 -26.74 -22.26 -38.23
CA LEU A 702 -26.90 -20.82 -38.36
C LEU A 702 -26.26 -20.29 -39.63
N HIS A 703 -25.04 -20.74 -39.96
CA HIS A 703 -24.32 -20.39 -41.17
C HIS A 703 -25.13 -20.78 -42.43
N ASP A 704 -25.62 -22.02 -42.46
CA ASP A 704 -26.43 -22.54 -43.58
C ASP A 704 -27.74 -21.76 -43.73
N ARG A 705 -28.39 -21.37 -42.62
CA ARG A 705 -29.58 -20.52 -42.62
C ARG A 705 -29.29 -19.09 -43.11
N PHE A 706 -28.13 -18.53 -42.74
CA PHE A 706 -27.71 -17.22 -43.24
C PHE A 706 -27.43 -17.23 -44.75
N LEU A 707 -26.83 -18.30 -45.29
CA LEU A 707 -26.59 -18.46 -46.71
C LEU A 707 -27.85 -18.73 -47.51
N ALA A 708 -28.85 -19.38 -46.91
CA ALA A 708 -30.15 -19.68 -47.51
C ALA A 708 -31.16 -18.51 -47.39
N ALA A 709 -30.84 -17.47 -46.60
CA ALA A 709 -31.71 -16.30 -46.45
C ALA A 709 -31.68 -15.46 -47.75
N PRO A 710 -32.82 -15.00 -48.28
CA PRO A 710 -32.85 -14.12 -49.40
C PRO A 710 -32.10 -12.81 -49.10
N PRO A 711 -31.42 -12.20 -50.07
CA PRO A 711 -30.68 -10.97 -49.86
C PRO A 711 -31.61 -9.89 -49.26
N LEU A 712 -31.13 -9.17 -48.25
CA LEU A 712 -31.88 -8.07 -47.65
C LEU A 712 -32.24 -7.04 -48.70
N PRO A 713 -33.51 -6.57 -48.77
CA PRO A 713 -33.92 -5.58 -49.76
C PRO A 713 -33.05 -4.32 -49.64
N THR A 714 -32.63 -3.79 -50.75
CA THR A 714 -31.83 -2.58 -50.86
C THR A 714 -32.58 -1.39 -50.24
N ILE A 715 -31.85 -0.35 -49.83
CA ILE A 715 -32.42 0.88 -49.20
C ILE A 715 -33.52 1.49 -50.11
N ALA A 716 -33.42 1.34 -51.46
CA ALA A 716 -34.43 1.81 -52.43
C ALA A 716 -35.74 1.00 -52.37
N GLU A 717 -35.72 -0.27 -51.98
CA GLU A 717 -36.94 -1.11 -51.85
C GLU A 717 -37.67 -0.91 -50.51
N ARG A 718 -36.92 -0.52 -49.48
CA ARG A 718 -37.54 -0.20 -48.14
C ARG A 718 -38.33 1.09 -48.16
N THR A 719 -38.03 2.03 -49.08
CA THR A 719 -38.77 3.30 -49.17
C THR A 719 -40.13 3.16 -49.86
N LYS A 720 -40.38 2.04 -50.60
CA LYS A 720 -41.65 1.80 -51.27
C LYS A 720 -42.75 1.14 -50.42
N VAL A 721 -42.38 0.62 -49.23
CA VAL A 721 -43.35 -0.07 -48.32
C VAL A 721 -43.93 0.86 -47.25
N SER A 722 -43.47 2.10 -47.15
CA SER A 722 -43.96 3.08 -46.14
C SER A 722 -44.96 4.10 -46.70
N VAL A 723 -45.53 3.85 -47.90
CA VAL A 723 -46.59 4.71 -48.50
C VAL A 723 -47.71 3.84 -49.08
N LEU A 724 -48.25 2.99 -48.18
CA LEU A 724 -49.61 2.41 -48.35
C LEU A 724 -50.21 2.21 -46.98
#